data_a241179b4f96f5e49979c6fc7eb24889
#
_entry.id   a241179b4f96f5e49979c6fc7eb24889
#
_cell.length_a   1.000
_cell.length_b   1.000
_cell.length_c   1.000
_cell.angle_alpha   90.00
_cell.angle_beta   90.00
_cell.angle_gamma   90.00
#
_symmetry.space_group_name_H-M   'P 1'
#
loop_
_entity.id
_entity.type
_entity.pdbx_description
1 polymer ?
#
loop_
_entity_poly.entity_id
_entity_poly.type
_entity_poly.pdbx_seq_one_letter_code
_entity_poly.pdbx_strand_id
1 'polypeptide(L)'
;MRKFLAVVCLFVSSGALAQVQSPGSFFSVKTAKPVDLVNVFLGSAGDHGQLSPAASYPFSMLSIGPQTYPNTHTGYEYLAKKFLGFTHNRFEGVGCQGSGGNILVKPFLGADPAKSELLKVSENAGPGYYEVGFSNKVHAKMAVLNNSGKHVYQFPKGEKGIYLDLSHCFVGRFVAEEHQVNGNSVSGWIDAKTTCSAGKYRVYYYLELEGNDSWKATSAHELVAMLKPDAETAEMRVSLSSVSAEAAKASVSKNSYEAVKSKSSADWNTLLSRIAVEGDTENAKLFYSLLYRTMQSPYVISENDGQYRSTKGELQKDKELRYNGWAIWDNYRTQLPLLSIITPDRYAGMVSSIADLYNSGKKDYATQTEPSNTVRTEHAIVVLLDAYRKGYKVDFAKIADSLVKEVNNLDYKAPDKALESSYDAWALSEIFSILKNKEKAAFYKNKALEYKKYWDKDFKDMNKRDVDQMQARGLYQGTIWQYRWFVPYDVKGLIELDGGEAAYLAKLDEFFARDLYNHANEPDLQVPLMYNATSQGAKSQYWMNMIAADTVIQNYFNDNSRGIGSFIGKIYQNTPEAYLRTMDDDAGAMSAWYVFTASGFSPACVGWPVYYLNVPLFQTLTYQLPKGKTFKIEVENYNPKHKYIKSVFLNGKALKRNYITQDDINAGGTLKIVASDVPVQNTDTENWISSFN
;
A
#
# COMPACT_ATOMS: atom_id res chain seq x y z
N MET A 1 -16.07 59.15 -65.21
CA MET A 1 -15.70 58.06 -66.14
C MET A 1 -14.60 57.27 -65.52
N ARG A 2 -14.90 56.14 -64.92
CA ARG A 2 -14.00 55.00 -64.71
C ARG A 2 -14.90 53.89 -64.17
N LYS A 3 -15.01 52.82 -64.97
CA LYS A 3 -15.78 51.60 -64.69
C LYS A 3 -15.05 50.73 -63.64
N PHE A 4 -15.76 50.33 -62.63
CA PHE A 4 -15.31 49.26 -61.71
C PHE A 4 -15.98 47.96 -62.13
N LEU A 5 -15.14 46.99 -62.46
CA LEU A 5 -15.57 45.62 -62.71
C LEU A 5 -15.71 44.92 -61.32
N ALA A 6 -16.87 44.35 -61.08
CA ALA A 6 -17.08 43.49 -59.91
C ALA A 6 -16.73 42.06 -60.28
N VAL A 7 -15.73 41.47 -59.59
CA VAL A 7 -15.43 40.05 -59.69
C VAL A 7 -16.20 39.37 -58.57
N VAL A 8 -17.13 38.51 -58.96
CA VAL A 8 -17.85 37.60 -58.00
C VAL A 8 -17.00 36.38 -57.79
N CYS A 9 -16.40 36.21 -56.56
CA CYS A 9 -15.81 34.97 -56.13
C CYS A 9 -16.88 34.08 -55.48
N LEU A 10 -17.21 32.98 -56.19
CA LEU A 10 -17.98 31.87 -55.59
C LEU A 10 -17.10 31.14 -54.57
N PHE A 11 -17.41 31.22 -53.32
CA PHE A 11 -16.87 30.31 -52.28
C PHE A 11 -17.75 29.05 -52.29
N VAL A 12 -17.16 27.94 -52.72
CA VAL A 12 -17.71 26.62 -52.48
C VAL A 12 -17.31 26.22 -51.06
N SER A 13 -18.24 26.24 -50.14
CA SER A 13 -18.08 25.72 -48.80
C SER A 13 -18.16 24.19 -48.84
N SER A 14 -17.04 23.52 -48.80
CA SER A 14 -16.97 22.07 -48.50
C SER A 14 -17.31 21.88 -47.04
N GLY A 15 -18.54 21.49 -46.75
CA GLY A 15 -18.99 21.07 -45.43
C GLY A 15 -18.22 19.79 -45.02
N ALA A 16 -17.28 19.93 -44.13
CA ALA A 16 -16.74 18.80 -43.39
C ALA A 16 -17.82 18.26 -42.45
N LEU A 17 -18.45 17.18 -42.81
CA LEU A 17 -19.26 16.36 -41.91
C LEU A 17 -18.29 15.87 -40.78
N ALA A 18 -18.41 16.48 -39.62
CA ALA A 18 -17.81 15.92 -38.40
C ALA A 18 -18.43 14.53 -38.21
N GLN A 19 -17.63 13.51 -38.44
CA GLN A 19 -17.97 12.15 -38.00
C GLN A 19 -18.12 12.20 -36.49
N VAL A 20 -19.34 12.07 -36.00
CA VAL A 20 -19.63 11.70 -34.62
C VAL A 20 -19.00 10.36 -34.41
N GLN A 21 -17.88 10.32 -33.67
CA GLN A 21 -17.31 9.08 -33.18
C GLN A 21 -18.39 8.36 -32.39
N SER A 22 -18.81 7.20 -32.89
CA SER A 22 -19.64 6.27 -32.15
C SER A 22 -18.99 5.99 -30.77
N PRO A 23 -19.81 5.80 -29.70
CA PRO A 23 -19.29 5.45 -28.39
C PRO A 23 -18.35 4.24 -28.54
N GLY A 24 -17.12 4.39 -28.02
CA GLY A 24 -16.09 3.37 -28.14
C GLY A 24 -16.65 2.01 -27.73
N SER A 25 -16.34 1.01 -28.53
CA SER A 25 -16.66 -0.39 -28.24
C SER A 25 -16.07 -0.74 -26.87
N PHE A 26 -16.94 -0.99 -25.88
CA PHE A 26 -16.54 -1.53 -24.59
C PHE A 26 -15.94 -2.92 -24.84
N PHE A 27 -14.62 -3.01 -24.92
CA PHE A 27 -13.93 -4.29 -24.91
C PHE A 27 -14.09 -4.88 -23.52
N SER A 28 -14.81 -5.99 -23.41
CA SER A 28 -14.99 -6.75 -22.19
C SER A 28 -13.63 -7.32 -21.73
N VAL A 29 -13.17 -6.97 -20.55
CA VAL A 29 -11.94 -7.51 -19.91
C VAL A 29 -12.04 -9.02 -19.62
N LYS A 30 -13.12 -9.66 -19.97
CA LYS A 30 -13.45 -11.07 -19.70
C LYS A 30 -12.40 -12.11 -20.12
N THR A 31 -11.42 -11.73 -20.95
CA THR A 31 -10.42 -12.66 -21.52
C THR A 31 -8.97 -12.40 -21.09
N ALA A 32 -8.64 -11.24 -20.53
CA ALA A 32 -7.28 -10.93 -20.08
C ALA A 32 -7.03 -11.49 -18.68
N LYS A 33 -5.86 -12.07 -18.44
CA LYS A 33 -5.46 -12.47 -17.10
C LYS A 33 -5.16 -11.23 -16.27
N PRO A 34 -5.61 -11.12 -15.01
CA PRO A 34 -5.30 -9.99 -14.12
C PRO A 34 -3.82 -9.60 -14.07
N VAL A 35 -2.92 -10.57 -14.05
CA VAL A 35 -1.48 -10.34 -14.02
C VAL A 35 -0.95 -9.58 -15.24
N ASP A 36 -1.57 -9.76 -16.41
CA ASP A 36 -1.17 -9.12 -17.67
C ASP A 36 -1.65 -7.65 -17.74
N LEU A 37 -2.52 -7.23 -16.83
CA LEU A 37 -3.05 -5.86 -16.70
C LEU A 37 -2.24 -5.00 -15.73
N VAL A 38 -1.32 -5.60 -14.96
CA VAL A 38 -0.54 -4.88 -13.95
C VAL A 38 0.57 -4.04 -14.58
N ASN A 39 0.59 -2.75 -14.30
CA ASN A 39 1.67 -1.83 -14.59
C ASN A 39 2.54 -1.64 -13.34
N VAL A 40 3.68 -2.33 -13.25
CA VAL A 40 4.61 -2.21 -12.12
C VAL A 40 5.42 -0.91 -12.12
N PHE A 41 5.36 -0.11 -13.19
CA PHE A 41 5.97 1.22 -13.24
C PHE A 41 5.08 2.32 -12.65
N LEU A 42 3.82 2.02 -12.33
CA LEU A 42 2.91 2.96 -11.70
C LEU A 42 3.51 3.50 -10.39
N GLY A 43 3.54 4.83 -10.22
CA GLY A 43 4.03 5.49 -9.01
C GLY A 43 5.56 5.44 -8.82
N SER A 44 6.33 5.31 -9.90
CA SER A 44 7.79 5.13 -9.84
C SER A 44 8.59 6.31 -10.41
N ALA A 45 7.94 7.44 -10.71
CA ALA A 45 8.60 8.65 -11.19
C ALA A 45 8.46 9.80 -10.20
N GLY A 46 9.53 10.53 -9.97
CA GLY A 46 9.55 11.71 -9.10
C GLY A 46 9.13 11.40 -7.67
N ASP A 47 8.46 12.37 -7.07
CA ASP A 47 7.93 12.28 -5.71
C ASP A 47 6.43 11.87 -5.74
N HIS A 48 6.16 10.72 -6.37
CA HIS A 48 4.82 10.19 -6.61
C HIS A 48 4.77 8.70 -6.28
N GLY A 49 4.14 8.31 -5.18
CA GLY A 49 3.91 6.92 -4.77
C GLY A 49 5.09 6.21 -4.12
N GLN A 50 6.34 6.63 -4.38
CA GLN A 50 7.58 6.02 -3.87
C GLN A 50 7.67 4.52 -4.13
N LEU A 51 7.33 4.11 -5.34
CA LEU A 51 7.25 2.72 -5.79
C LEU A 51 8.39 2.40 -6.78
N SER A 52 8.68 1.12 -6.95
CA SER A 52 9.65 0.64 -7.92
C SER A 52 9.10 -0.53 -8.77
N PRO A 53 9.71 -0.80 -9.95
CA PRO A 53 9.36 -1.94 -10.80
C PRO A 53 10.07 -3.24 -10.37
N ALA A 54 10.53 -3.33 -9.13
CA ALA A 54 11.28 -4.49 -8.67
C ALA A 54 10.55 -5.81 -8.91
N ALA A 55 11.27 -6.82 -9.35
CA ALA A 55 10.79 -8.20 -9.32
C ALA A 55 10.46 -8.56 -7.87
N SER A 56 9.21 -8.91 -7.60
CA SER A 56 8.73 -9.28 -6.25
C SER A 56 7.79 -10.48 -6.31
N TYR A 57 7.65 -11.16 -5.18
CA TYR A 57 6.70 -12.24 -4.99
C TYR A 57 5.71 -11.85 -3.90
N PRO A 58 4.45 -12.31 -3.93
CA PRO A 58 3.46 -11.91 -2.92
C PRO A 58 3.94 -12.11 -1.49
N PHE A 59 3.92 -11.04 -0.70
CA PHE A 59 4.32 -11.05 0.71
C PHE A 59 5.75 -11.55 0.97
N SER A 60 6.66 -11.44 0.00
CA SER A 60 8.05 -11.87 0.14
C SER A 60 8.93 -10.76 0.68
N MET A 61 9.84 -11.11 1.59
CA MET A 61 10.91 -10.21 2.04
C MET A 61 11.91 -9.92 0.92
N LEU A 62 12.10 -10.84 -0.04
CA LEU A 62 12.97 -10.63 -1.18
C LEU A 62 12.24 -9.91 -2.31
N SER A 63 12.76 -8.77 -2.70
CA SER A 63 12.54 -8.15 -4.00
C SER A 63 13.88 -7.85 -4.64
N ILE A 64 13.97 -7.83 -5.97
CA ILE A 64 15.19 -7.50 -6.72
C ILE A 64 14.85 -6.38 -7.70
N GLY A 65 15.43 -5.22 -7.51
CA GLY A 65 15.11 -4.08 -8.37
C GLY A 65 16.28 -3.18 -8.69
N PRO A 66 16.11 -2.31 -9.70
CA PRO A 66 17.14 -1.39 -10.15
C PRO A 66 17.49 -0.34 -9.09
N GLN A 67 18.76 -0.01 -8.98
CA GLN A 67 19.28 1.15 -8.27
C GLN A 67 19.71 2.17 -9.30
N THR A 68 19.08 3.34 -9.33
CA THR A 68 19.35 4.39 -10.33
C THR A 68 20.07 5.60 -9.74
N TYR A 69 20.49 6.52 -10.62
CA TYR A 69 20.96 7.85 -10.25
C TYR A 69 20.46 8.88 -11.29
N PRO A 70 19.72 9.90 -10.88
CA PRO A 70 19.20 10.06 -9.51
C PRO A 70 18.27 8.92 -9.10
N ASN A 71 17.81 8.92 -7.86
CA ASN A 71 16.84 7.95 -7.33
C ASN A 71 15.83 8.66 -6.42
N THR A 72 14.76 7.93 -6.13
CA THR A 72 13.75 8.28 -5.12
C THR A 72 13.89 7.39 -3.88
N HIS A 73 12.92 7.42 -2.99
CA HIS A 73 12.94 6.70 -1.70
C HIS A 73 13.19 5.19 -1.84
N THR A 74 12.73 4.57 -2.93
CA THR A 74 12.95 3.14 -3.21
C THR A 74 14.21 2.85 -4.02
N GLY A 75 15.09 3.84 -4.17
CA GLY A 75 16.32 3.70 -4.92
C GLY A 75 16.15 3.71 -6.46
N TYR A 76 14.95 3.94 -6.96
CA TYR A 76 14.64 3.96 -8.38
C TYR A 76 13.97 5.28 -8.79
N GLU A 77 14.28 5.75 -9.99
CA GLU A 77 13.63 6.86 -10.68
C GLU A 77 13.35 6.46 -12.12
N TYR A 78 12.08 6.46 -12.52
CA TYR A 78 11.66 6.01 -13.86
C TYR A 78 12.38 6.75 -14.99
N LEU A 79 12.56 8.07 -14.87
CA LEU A 79 13.22 8.91 -15.88
C LEU A 79 14.73 8.80 -15.86
N ALA A 80 15.33 8.19 -14.83
CA ALA A 80 16.78 8.04 -14.74
C ALA A 80 17.32 7.13 -15.82
N LYS A 81 18.41 7.55 -16.45
CA LYS A 81 19.11 6.76 -17.47
C LYS A 81 20.29 5.98 -16.90
N LYS A 82 20.92 6.49 -15.82
CA LYS A 82 22.09 5.87 -15.20
C LYS A 82 21.66 4.89 -14.10
N PHE A 83 22.16 3.67 -14.19
CA PHE A 83 21.96 2.62 -13.18
C PHE A 83 23.25 2.42 -12.42
N LEU A 84 23.13 2.23 -11.10
CA LEU A 84 24.25 1.86 -10.23
C LEU A 84 24.39 0.35 -10.12
N GLY A 85 23.30 -0.39 -10.29
CA GLY A 85 23.20 -1.83 -10.19
C GLY A 85 21.80 -2.27 -9.78
N PHE A 86 21.71 -3.36 -9.02
CA PHE A 86 20.47 -3.97 -8.55
C PHE A 86 20.58 -4.25 -7.06
N THR A 87 19.52 -3.96 -6.32
CA THR A 87 19.47 -4.14 -4.86
C THR A 87 18.30 -5.02 -4.44
N HIS A 88 18.34 -5.48 -3.20
CA HIS A 88 17.42 -6.47 -2.65
C HIS A 88 16.64 -5.90 -1.45
N ASN A 89 15.54 -6.59 -1.05
CA ASN A 89 14.80 -6.28 0.18
C ASN A 89 14.31 -4.83 0.23
N ARG A 90 13.41 -4.47 -0.68
CA ARG A 90 12.82 -3.12 -0.73
C ARG A 90 11.51 -3.08 0.03
N PHE A 91 11.27 -2.01 0.76
CA PHE A 91 9.97 -1.71 1.31
C PHE A 91 9.30 -0.65 0.44
N GLU A 92 8.35 -1.07 -0.38
CA GLU A 92 7.71 -0.25 -1.39
C GLU A 92 6.72 0.76 -0.78
N GLY A 93 6.71 1.98 -1.33
CA GLY A 93 5.72 3.00 -1.02
C GLY A 93 5.81 3.64 0.37
N VAL A 94 6.87 3.39 1.14
CA VAL A 94 6.99 3.98 2.49
C VAL A 94 7.80 5.26 2.48
N GLY A 95 7.35 6.25 3.26
CA GLY A 95 8.00 7.53 3.45
C GLY A 95 9.36 7.45 4.18
N CYS A 96 9.81 8.56 4.75
CA CYS A 96 11.10 8.66 5.47
C CYS A 96 12.31 8.21 4.62
N GLN A 97 12.26 8.46 3.32
CA GLN A 97 13.29 8.07 2.35
C GLN A 97 13.47 6.55 2.17
N GLY A 98 12.42 5.77 2.44
CA GLY A 98 12.39 4.33 2.26
C GLY A 98 13.34 3.56 3.18
N SER A 99 13.42 2.25 3.00
CA SER A 99 14.43 1.40 3.63
C SER A 99 14.59 0.08 2.87
N GLY A 100 15.63 -0.71 3.23
CA GLY A 100 16.06 -1.84 2.44
C GLY A 100 17.11 -1.46 1.41
N GLY A 101 17.02 -2.03 0.21
CA GLY A 101 18.03 -1.83 -0.82
C GLY A 101 19.37 -2.44 -0.45
N ASN A 102 19.34 -3.53 0.33
CA ASN A 102 20.54 -4.22 0.78
C ASN A 102 21.25 -4.91 -0.39
N ILE A 103 22.54 -5.03 -0.30
CA ILE A 103 23.41 -5.74 -1.25
C ILE A 103 23.26 -5.20 -2.67
N LEU A 104 24.16 -4.33 -3.08
CA LEU A 104 24.23 -3.88 -4.47
C LEU A 104 24.98 -4.89 -5.31
N VAL A 105 24.38 -5.33 -6.40
CA VAL A 105 24.99 -6.17 -7.42
C VAL A 105 25.10 -5.37 -8.71
N LYS A 106 26.32 -5.28 -9.26
CA LYS A 106 26.56 -4.54 -10.51
C LYS A 106 27.30 -5.42 -11.53
N PRO A 107 26.71 -5.72 -12.71
CA PRO A 107 27.45 -6.25 -13.84
C PRO A 107 28.33 -5.15 -14.42
N PHE A 108 29.57 -5.47 -14.81
CA PHE A 108 30.48 -4.50 -15.38
C PHE A 108 31.32 -5.04 -16.50
N LEU A 109 31.83 -4.17 -17.37
CA LEU A 109 32.79 -4.46 -18.44
C LEU A 109 34.13 -3.85 -18.11
N GLY A 110 35.23 -4.53 -18.54
CA GLY A 110 36.59 -4.18 -18.24
C GLY A 110 37.05 -4.70 -16.86
N ALA A 111 38.19 -4.19 -16.39
CA ALA A 111 38.81 -4.61 -15.15
C ALA A 111 38.31 -3.87 -13.90
N ASP A 112 37.67 -2.69 -14.09
CA ASP A 112 37.35 -1.77 -13.01
C ASP A 112 35.82 -1.51 -12.99
N PRO A 113 35.09 -2.01 -11.97
CA PRO A 113 33.64 -1.78 -11.86
C PRO A 113 33.25 -0.30 -11.81
N ALA A 114 34.10 0.58 -11.28
CA ALA A 114 33.81 2.00 -11.16
C ALA A 114 33.76 2.72 -12.51
N LYS A 115 34.51 2.22 -13.50
CA LYS A 115 34.59 2.79 -14.87
C LYS A 115 33.50 2.27 -15.80
N SER A 116 32.79 1.21 -15.42
CA SER A 116 31.72 0.63 -16.24
C SER A 116 30.39 1.33 -15.98
N GLU A 117 29.87 2.04 -16.95
CA GLU A 117 28.57 2.68 -16.87
C GLU A 117 27.44 1.78 -17.37
N LEU A 118 26.31 1.82 -16.69
CA LEU A 118 25.05 1.15 -17.06
C LEU A 118 24.03 2.23 -17.45
N LEU A 119 23.91 2.52 -18.74
CA LEU A 119 22.99 3.52 -19.28
C LEU A 119 21.81 2.82 -19.95
N LYS A 120 20.61 2.96 -19.38
CA LYS A 120 19.38 2.32 -19.81
C LYS A 120 19.01 2.66 -21.27
N VAL A 121 18.71 1.65 -22.09
CA VAL A 121 18.14 1.79 -23.43
C VAL A 121 16.79 1.10 -23.58
N SER A 122 16.52 0.07 -22.79
CA SER A 122 15.22 -0.61 -22.76
C SER A 122 14.92 -1.13 -21.36
N GLU A 123 13.64 -1.23 -21.03
CA GLU A 123 13.18 -1.70 -19.73
C GLU A 123 11.85 -2.44 -19.90
N ASN A 124 11.68 -3.56 -19.24
CA ASN A 124 10.47 -4.38 -19.24
C ASN A 124 10.30 -5.02 -17.86
N ALA A 125 9.10 -4.96 -17.31
CA ALA A 125 8.83 -5.55 -16.01
C ALA A 125 7.36 -5.96 -15.86
N GLY A 126 7.12 -6.88 -14.95
CA GLY A 126 5.79 -7.32 -14.55
C GLY A 126 5.84 -8.04 -13.22
N PRO A 127 4.69 -8.48 -12.69
CA PRO A 127 4.65 -9.21 -11.43
C PRO A 127 5.59 -10.41 -11.44
N GLY A 128 6.61 -10.35 -10.57
CA GLY A 128 7.60 -11.43 -10.41
C GLY A 128 8.88 -11.28 -11.22
N TYR A 129 9.00 -10.32 -12.13
CA TYR A 129 10.20 -10.17 -12.95
C TYR A 129 10.52 -8.71 -13.31
N TYR A 130 11.80 -8.46 -13.63
CA TYR A 130 12.32 -7.19 -14.14
C TYR A 130 13.44 -7.46 -15.15
N GLU A 131 13.48 -6.73 -16.28
CA GLU A 131 14.45 -6.88 -17.35
C GLU A 131 14.90 -5.50 -17.86
N VAL A 132 16.19 -5.33 -18.15
CA VAL A 132 16.75 -4.07 -18.64
C VAL A 132 17.91 -4.33 -19.61
N GLY A 133 17.98 -3.52 -20.68
CA GLY A 133 19.10 -3.47 -21.59
C GLY A 133 19.87 -2.16 -21.49
N PHE A 134 21.21 -2.23 -21.55
CA PHE A 134 22.10 -1.09 -21.46
C PHE A 134 22.84 -0.78 -22.75
N SER A 135 23.25 0.47 -22.94
CA SER A 135 23.95 0.95 -24.15
C SER A 135 25.27 0.23 -24.42
N ASN A 136 25.92 -0.31 -23.38
CA ASN A 136 27.14 -1.11 -23.46
C ASN A 136 26.87 -2.59 -23.84
N LYS A 137 25.63 -2.93 -24.26
CA LYS A 137 25.17 -4.27 -24.65
C LYS A 137 25.09 -5.28 -23.49
N VAL A 138 25.17 -4.85 -22.24
CA VAL A 138 24.82 -5.69 -21.12
C VAL A 138 23.29 -5.75 -21.01
N HIS A 139 22.73 -6.94 -20.85
CA HIS A 139 21.33 -7.15 -20.50
C HIS A 139 21.24 -7.83 -19.13
N ALA A 140 20.28 -7.39 -18.32
CA ALA A 140 20.07 -7.93 -17.00
C ALA A 140 18.60 -8.35 -16.84
N LYS A 141 18.36 -9.52 -16.26
CA LYS A 141 17.04 -10.08 -16.00
C LYS A 141 16.99 -10.56 -14.55
N MET A 142 15.93 -10.25 -13.85
CA MET A 142 15.66 -10.65 -12.46
C MET A 142 14.30 -11.31 -12.34
N ALA A 143 14.20 -12.35 -11.54
CA ALA A 143 12.93 -12.98 -11.18
C ALA A 143 12.98 -13.47 -9.73
N VAL A 144 11.83 -13.42 -9.04
CA VAL A 144 11.70 -13.76 -7.62
C VAL A 144 10.58 -14.78 -7.41
N LEU A 145 10.84 -15.79 -6.61
CA LEU A 145 9.88 -16.80 -6.18
C LEU A 145 10.09 -17.10 -4.70
N ASN A 146 9.11 -16.81 -3.86
CA ASN A 146 9.26 -16.80 -2.40
C ASN A 146 10.44 -15.92 -1.97
N ASN A 147 11.27 -16.37 -1.04
CA ASN A 147 12.47 -15.65 -0.59
C ASN A 147 13.73 -15.99 -1.40
N SER A 148 13.57 -16.49 -2.63
CA SER A 148 14.66 -16.82 -3.56
C SER A 148 14.49 -16.07 -4.88
N GLY A 149 15.59 -15.63 -5.45
CA GLY A 149 15.61 -14.91 -6.72
C GLY A 149 16.77 -15.29 -7.62
N LYS A 150 16.67 -14.87 -8.85
CA LYS A 150 17.68 -15.04 -9.89
C LYS A 150 18.04 -13.74 -10.53
N HIS A 151 19.33 -13.56 -10.78
CA HIS A 151 19.86 -12.61 -11.73
C HIS A 151 20.43 -13.38 -12.92
N VAL A 152 20.14 -12.92 -14.12
CA VAL A 152 20.75 -13.42 -15.34
C VAL A 152 21.30 -12.22 -16.10
N TYR A 153 22.59 -12.26 -16.35
CA TYR A 153 23.29 -11.21 -17.09
C TYR A 153 23.77 -11.76 -18.43
N GLN A 154 23.54 -11.00 -19.49
CA GLN A 154 24.11 -11.26 -20.82
C GLN A 154 25.15 -10.20 -21.11
N PHE A 155 26.29 -10.62 -21.65
CA PHE A 155 27.46 -9.78 -21.86
C PHE A 155 27.98 -9.88 -23.29
N PRO A 156 28.57 -8.80 -23.83
CA PRO A 156 29.45 -8.89 -24.98
C PRO A 156 30.74 -9.64 -24.63
N LYS A 157 31.48 -10.12 -25.64
CA LYS A 157 32.82 -10.71 -25.44
C LYS A 157 33.79 -9.68 -24.88
N GLY A 158 34.77 -10.13 -24.10
CA GLY A 158 35.80 -9.30 -23.50
C GLY A 158 35.83 -9.41 -21.98
N GLU A 159 36.69 -8.62 -21.36
CA GLU A 159 36.84 -8.58 -19.89
C GLU A 159 35.58 -8.04 -19.22
N LYS A 160 35.11 -8.72 -18.19
CA LYS A 160 33.85 -8.43 -17.51
C LYS A 160 33.77 -9.10 -16.14
N GLY A 161 32.83 -8.66 -15.31
CA GLY A 161 32.62 -9.25 -14.01
C GLY A 161 31.32 -8.86 -13.32
N ILE A 162 31.16 -9.34 -12.11
CA ILE A 162 30.10 -8.96 -11.18
C ILE A 162 30.74 -8.34 -9.95
N TYR A 163 30.26 -7.18 -9.55
CA TYR A 163 30.65 -6.46 -8.34
C TYR A 163 29.54 -6.58 -7.30
N LEU A 164 29.91 -6.80 -6.05
CA LEU A 164 29.04 -6.79 -4.87
C LEU A 164 29.48 -5.69 -3.91
N ASP A 165 28.53 -4.91 -3.41
CA ASP A 165 28.68 -4.05 -2.24
C ASP A 165 27.73 -4.51 -1.15
N LEU A 166 28.26 -5.14 -0.12
CA LEU A 166 27.53 -5.71 1.01
C LEU A 166 27.12 -4.63 2.04
N SER A 167 27.75 -3.45 1.97
CA SER A 167 27.42 -2.31 2.83
C SER A 167 26.30 -1.42 2.25
N HIS A 168 25.86 -1.69 1.01
CA HIS A 168 24.82 -0.89 0.38
C HIS A 168 23.47 -1.02 1.08
N CYS A 169 22.90 0.13 1.40
CA CYS A 169 21.52 0.30 1.87
C CYS A 169 20.99 1.64 1.38
N PHE A 170 19.67 1.76 1.22
CA PHE A 170 19.09 3.07 0.93
C PHE A 170 19.45 4.09 2.01
N VAL A 171 19.78 5.30 1.57
CA VAL A 171 20.03 6.48 2.42
C VAL A 171 21.08 6.26 3.51
N GLY A 172 22.06 5.40 3.26
CA GLY A 172 23.18 5.18 4.18
C GLY A 172 22.75 4.54 5.53
N ARG A 173 21.73 3.70 5.52
CA ARG A 173 21.22 3.04 6.74
C ARG A 173 21.99 1.78 7.14
N PHE A 174 23.08 1.46 6.49
CA PHE A 174 23.96 0.36 6.86
C PHE A 174 24.49 0.51 8.31
N VAL A 175 24.56 -0.59 9.04
CA VAL A 175 25.08 -0.65 10.41
C VAL A 175 26.28 -1.56 10.50
N ALA A 176 26.16 -2.81 10.05
CA ALA A 176 27.22 -3.81 10.09
C ALA A 176 26.86 -4.98 9.16
N GLU A 177 27.88 -5.75 8.78
CA GLU A 177 27.70 -7.03 8.09
C GLU A 177 28.81 -8.01 8.49
N GLU A 178 28.58 -9.27 8.26
CA GLU A 178 29.59 -10.32 8.29
C GLU A 178 29.34 -11.26 7.13
N HIS A 179 30.41 -11.64 6.42
CA HIS A 179 30.29 -12.51 5.29
C HIS A 179 31.37 -13.60 5.26
N GLN A 180 31.06 -14.69 4.59
CA GLN A 180 31.96 -15.76 4.27
C GLN A 180 31.95 -16.03 2.78
N VAL A 181 33.14 -16.15 2.19
CA VAL A 181 33.32 -16.54 0.78
C VAL A 181 33.67 -18.02 0.75
N ASN A 182 32.91 -18.80 -0.02
CA ASN A 182 33.18 -20.22 -0.22
C ASN A 182 33.07 -20.56 -1.72
N GLY A 183 34.20 -20.50 -2.41
CA GLY A 183 34.26 -20.65 -3.86
C GLY A 183 33.43 -19.60 -4.56
N ASN A 184 32.40 -20.03 -5.29
CA ASN A 184 31.48 -19.19 -6.04
C ASN A 184 30.34 -18.57 -5.21
N SER A 185 30.30 -18.83 -3.91
CA SER A 185 29.22 -18.35 -3.05
C SER A 185 29.69 -17.36 -1.99
N VAL A 186 28.80 -16.45 -1.61
CA VAL A 186 28.93 -15.49 -0.51
C VAL A 186 27.71 -15.62 0.38
N SER A 187 27.91 -15.74 1.68
CA SER A 187 26.81 -15.85 2.64
C SER A 187 27.14 -15.09 3.92
N GLY A 188 26.12 -14.66 4.63
CA GLY A 188 26.31 -13.89 5.84
C GLY A 188 25.04 -13.22 6.33
N TRP A 189 25.22 -12.08 7.00
CA TRP A 189 24.13 -11.25 7.48
C TRP A 189 24.45 -9.76 7.31
N ILE A 190 23.40 -8.94 7.24
CA ILE A 190 23.49 -7.49 7.22
C ILE A 190 22.56 -6.94 8.28
N ASP A 191 23.05 -6.01 9.08
CA ASP A 191 22.28 -5.14 9.95
C ASP A 191 22.09 -3.78 9.28
N ALA A 192 20.86 -3.31 9.23
CA ALA A 192 20.54 -1.98 8.76
C ALA A 192 19.45 -1.33 9.63
N LYS A 193 19.39 0.00 9.64
CA LYS A 193 18.29 0.73 10.31
C LYS A 193 17.01 0.56 9.52
N THR A 194 15.90 0.45 10.25
CA THR A 194 14.55 0.41 9.68
C THR A 194 14.14 1.77 9.11
N THR A 195 13.01 1.83 8.44
CA THR A 195 12.40 3.09 7.96
C THR A 195 12.30 4.09 9.12
N CYS A 196 12.50 5.38 8.84
CA CYS A 196 12.63 6.47 9.81
C CYS A 196 13.76 6.29 10.84
N SER A 197 14.64 5.30 10.67
CA SER A 197 15.78 4.99 11.56
C SER A 197 15.40 4.75 13.03
N ALA A 198 14.15 4.33 13.28
CA ALA A 198 13.63 4.13 14.65
C ALA A 198 14.13 2.84 15.29
N GLY A 199 14.45 1.83 14.50
CA GLY A 199 14.93 0.52 14.94
C GLY A 199 16.01 -0.03 14.02
N LYS A 200 16.28 -1.31 14.18
CA LYS A 200 17.27 -2.05 13.40
C LYS A 200 16.72 -3.42 13.04
N TYR A 201 17.00 -3.88 11.84
CA TYR A 201 16.70 -5.24 11.41
C TYR A 201 17.97 -5.98 10.98
N ARG A 202 17.91 -7.31 11.04
CA ARG A 202 18.91 -8.20 10.48
C ARG A 202 18.30 -9.04 9.39
N VAL A 203 18.98 -9.13 8.25
CA VAL A 203 18.69 -10.08 7.17
C VAL A 203 19.89 -10.95 6.93
N TYR A 204 19.66 -12.27 6.87
CA TYR A 204 20.65 -13.25 6.45
C TYR A 204 20.50 -13.50 4.96
N TYR A 205 21.60 -13.77 4.29
CA TYR A 205 21.61 -13.97 2.84
C TYR A 205 22.53 -15.10 2.40
N TYR A 206 22.24 -15.62 1.23
CA TYR A 206 23.10 -16.51 0.46
C TYR A 206 23.08 -16.09 -1.00
N LEU A 207 24.25 -15.91 -1.60
CA LEU A 207 24.47 -15.60 -3.00
C LEU A 207 25.35 -16.67 -3.62
N GLU A 208 25.04 -17.10 -4.85
CA GLU A 208 25.84 -18.08 -5.60
C GLU A 208 25.91 -17.66 -7.07
N LEU A 209 27.12 -17.45 -7.60
CA LEU A 209 27.38 -17.11 -9.01
C LEU A 209 27.81 -18.37 -9.76
N GLU A 210 27.00 -18.82 -10.71
CA GLU A 210 27.30 -20.02 -11.50
C GLU A 210 28.47 -19.78 -12.46
N GLY A 211 29.31 -20.79 -12.61
CA GLY A 211 30.45 -20.78 -13.55
C GLY A 211 31.61 -19.87 -13.15
N ASN A 212 31.60 -19.36 -11.90
CA ASN A 212 32.72 -18.61 -11.33
C ASN A 212 33.48 -19.46 -10.30
N ASP A 213 34.80 -19.30 -10.24
CA ASP A 213 35.62 -20.11 -9.34
C ASP A 213 35.80 -19.43 -7.96
N SER A 214 35.78 -18.12 -7.88
CA SER A 214 35.93 -17.41 -6.61
C SER A 214 35.57 -15.92 -6.68
N TRP A 215 35.16 -15.39 -5.52
CA TRP A 215 35.03 -13.98 -5.23
C TRP A 215 36.34 -13.44 -4.64
N LYS A 216 36.75 -12.23 -5.01
CA LYS A 216 37.93 -11.54 -4.47
C LYS A 216 37.49 -10.28 -3.75
N ALA A 217 37.91 -10.09 -2.51
CA ALA A 217 37.69 -8.86 -1.77
C ALA A 217 38.50 -7.71 -2.39
N THR A 218 37.83 -6.59 -2.60
CA THR A 218 38.43 -5.31 -3.03
C THR A 218 38.47 -4.30 -1.89
N SER A 219 37.57 -4.46 -0.92
CA SER A 219 37.57 -3.73 0.36
C SER A 219 36.95 -4.61 1.46
N ALA A 220 36.73 -4.03 2.64
CA ALA A 220 36.10 -4.75 3.77
C ALA A 220 34.69 -5.28 3.45
N HIS A 221 33.96 -4.60 2.58
CA HIS A 221 32.56 -4.90 2.27
C HIS A 221 32.28 -5.12 0.77
N GLU A 222 33.32 -5.07 -0.05
CA GLU A 222 33.18 -5.16 -1.51
C GLU A 222 33.91 -6.36 -2.08
N LEU A 223 33.25 -7.04 -2.99
CA LEU A 223 33.74 -8.24 -3.65
C LEU A 223 33.61 -8.13 -5.17
N VAL A 224 34.53 -8.71 -5.89
CA VAL A 224 34.50 -8.81 -7.36
C VAL A 224 34.69 -10.27 -7.79
N ALA A 225 33.88 -10.70 -8.74
CA ALA A 225 34.06 -11.94 -9.49
C ALA A 225 34.32 -11.63 -10.96
N MET A 226 35.53 -11.90 -11.45
CA MET A 226 35.85 -11.80 -12.86
C MET A 226 35.35 -13.03 -13.61
N LEU A 227 34.63 -12.81 -14.70
CA LEU A 227 34.08 -13.87 -15.56
C LEU A 227 35.08 -14.21 -16.68
N LYS A 228 34.94 -15.41 -17.27
CA LYS A 228 35.70 -15.77 -18.46
C LYS A 228 35.41 -14.81 -19.61
N PRO A 229 36.40 -14.35 -20.36
CA PRO A 229 36.22 -13.36 -21.43
C PRO A 229 35.25 -13.80 -22.53
N ASP A 230 35.15 -15.10 -22.79
CA ASP A 230 34.26 -15.73 -23.76
C ASP A 230 32.87 -16.07 -23.23
N ALA A 231 32.67 -16.02 -21.91
CA ALA A 231 31.33 -16.23 -21.32
C ALA A 231 30.35 -15.17 -21.79
N GLU A 232 29.23 -15.57 -22.39
CA GLU A 232 28.20 -14.67 -22.88
C GLU A 232 27.08 -14.47 -21.84
N THR A 233 27.02 -15.34 -20.82
CA THR A 233 26.01 -15.27 -19.75
C THR A 233 26.63 -15.53 -18.39
N ALA A 234 26.02 -14.93 -17.36
CA ALA A 234 26.28 -15.25 -15.97
C ALA A 234 24.95 -15.33 -15.22
N GLU A 235 24.78 -16.36 -14.42
CA GLU A 235 23.60 -16.55 -13.56
C GLU A 235 24.01 -16.47 -12.10
N MET A 236 23.30 -15.66 -11.31
CA MET A 236 23.46 -15.59 -9.88
C MET A 236 22.13 -15.91 -9.18
N ARG A 237 22.18 -16.76 -8.19
CA ARG A 237 21.07 -17.05 -7.27
C ARG A 237 21.24 -16.26 -5.99
N VAL A 238 20.12 -15.78 -5.47
CA VAL A 238 20.08 -15.07 -4.19
C VAL A 238 18.92 -15.60 -3.35
N SER A 239 19.10 -15.65 -2.05
CA SER A 239 18.00 -15.87 -1.12
C SER A 239 18.22 -15.10 0.17
N LEU A 240 17.12 -14.76 0.82
CA LEU A 240 17.09 -14.07 2.11
C LEU A 240 16.40 -14.94 3.16
N SER A 241 16.80 -14.77 4.41
CA SER A 241 16.23 -15.44 5.58
C SER A 241 16.20 -14.49 6.77
N SER A 242 15.19 -14.61 7.61
CA SER A 242 15.16 -13.97 8.94
C SER A 242 15.91 -14.78 9.99
N VAL A 243 16.29 -16.03 9.69
CA VAL A 243 16.77 -17.02 10.66
C VAL A 243 18.30 -17.17 10.64
N SER A 244 18.86 -17.56 9.49
CA SER A 244 20.31 -17.77 9.35
C SER A 244 20.74 -17.82 7.88
N ALA A 245 22.05 -17.73 7.62
CA ALA A 245 22.64 -17.90 6.29
C ALA A 245 22.43 -19.33 5.73
N GLU A 246 22.42 -20.35 6.60
CA GLU A 246 22.13 -21.74 6.23
C GLU A 246 20.68 -21.90 5.80
N ALA A 247 19.73 -21.24 6.48
CA ALA A 247 18.33 -21.23 6.09
C ALA A 247 18.14 -20.50 4.74
N ALA A 248 18.83 -19.38 4.53
CA ALA A 248 18.87 -18.71 3.23
C ALA A 248 19.40 -19.66 2.15
N LYS A 249 20.51 -20.36 2.37
CA LYS A 249 21.06 -21.36 1.44
C LYS A 249 20.07 -22.47 1.11
N ALA A 250 19.36 -22.97 2.12
CA ALA A 250 18.36 -24.04 1.94
C ALA A 250 17.15 -23.59 1.11
N SER A 251 16.85 -22.28 1.09
CA SER A 251 15.73 -21.67 0.36
C SER A 251 16.05 -21.34 -1.10
N VAL A 252 17.31 -21.50 -1.55
CA VAL A 252 17.72 -21.16 -2.92
C VAL A 252 17.00 -22.01 -3.95
N SER A 253 16.30 -21.38 -4.87
CA SER A 253 15.69 -22.05 -6.01
C SER A 253 16.74 -22.46 -7.05
N LYS A 254 16.70 -23.73 -7.47
CA LYS A 254 17.52 -24.26 -8.56
C LYS A 254 16.85 -24.18 -9.94
N ASN A 255 15.64 -23.67 -10.00
CA ASN A 255 14.88 -23.53 -11.24
C ASN A 255 15.56 -22.55 -12.20
N SER A 256 15.31 -22.70 -13.50
CA SER A 256 15.73 -21.73 -14.51
C SER A 256 15.03 -20.38 -14.33
N TYR A 257 15.60 -19.32 -14.90
CA TYR A 257 14.98 -17.99 -14.89
C TYR A 257 13.54 -18.02 -15.39
N GLU A 258 13.29 -18.66 -16.53
CA GLU A 258 11.96 -18.72 -17.14
C GLU A 258 10.96 -19.50 -16.26
N ALA A 259 11.41 -20.55 -15.58
CA ALA A 259 10.56 -21.28 -14.64
C ALA A 259 10.21 -20.45 -13.41
N VAL A 260 11.16 -19.69 -12.85
CA VAL A 260 10.93 -18.77 -11.72
C VAL A 260 9.95 -17.66 -12.14
N LYS A 261 10.21 -17.00 -13.28
CA LYS A 261 9.36 -15.94 -13.84
C LYS A 261 7.92 -16.44 -14.06
N SER A 262 7.78 -17.58 -14.76
CA SER A 262 6.46 -18.16 -15.08
C SER A 262 5.68 -18.54 -13.82
N LYS A 263 6.32 -19.20 -12.85
CA LYS A 263 5.66 -19.60 -11.61
C LYS A 263 5.27 -18.39 -10.76
N SER A 264 6.14 -17.39 -10.62
CA SER A 264 5.85 -16.17 -9.89
C SER A 264 4.67 -15.41 -10.50
N SER A 265 4.66 -15.24 -11.82
CA SER A 265 3.55 -14.62 -12.54
C SER A 265 2.23 -15.37 -12.36
N ALA A 266 2.26 -16.72 -12.37
CA ALA A 266 1.08 -17.55 -12.15
C ALA A 266 0.54 -17.40 -10.71
N ASP A 267 1.41 -17.31 -9.70
CA ASP A 267 1.02 -17.14 -8.32
C ASP A 267 0.44 -15.73 -8.07
N TRP A 268 1.03 -14.69 -8.67
CA TRP A 268 0.45 -13.37 -8.71
C TRP A 268 -0.93 -13.37 -9.35
N ASN A 269 -1.08 -14.04 -10.50
CA ASN A 269 -2.39 -14.14 -11.17
C ASN A 269 -3.44 -14.79 -10.28
N THR A 270 -3.07 -15.81 -9.52
CA THR A 270 -3.97 -16.49 -8.59
C THR A 270 -4.49 -15.54 -7.50
N LEU A 271 -3.63 -14.69 -6.95
CA LEU A 271 -4.03 -13.72 -5.92
C LEU A 271 -4.82 -12.54 -6.51
N LEU A 272 -4.38 -11.99 -7.63
CA LEU A 272 -5.09 -10.90 -8.30
C LEU A 272 -6.49 -11.33 -8.76
N SER A 273 -6.66 -12.59 -9.14
CA SER A 273 -7.96 -13.16 -9.53
C SER A 273 -8.94 -13.35 -8.36
N ARG A 274 -8.52 -13.03 -7.11
CA ARG A 274 -9.45 -12.99 -5.96
C ARG A 274 -10.52 -11.92 -6.12
N ILE A 275 -10.27 -10.90 -6.92
CA ILE A 275 -11.28 -9.93 -7.36
C ILE A 275 -11.28 -9.93 -8.89
N ALA A 276 -12.38 -10.33 -9.51
CA ALA A 276 -12.59 -10.18 -10.93
C ALA A 276 -13.42 -8.93 -11.20
N VAL A 277 -13.02 -8.11 -12.17
CA VAL A 277 -13.73 -6.89 -12.56
C VAL A 277 -14.18 -6.97 -14.03
N GLU A 278 -15.36 -6.41 -14.32
CA GLU A 278 -15.89 -6.25 -15.69
C GLU A 278 -16.21 -4.79 -15.95
N GLY A 279 -15.61 -4.21 -16.99
CA GLY A 279 -15.80 -2.79 -17.33
C GLY A 279 -14.73 -2.28 -18.28
N ASP A 280 -14.35 -1.03 -18.12
CA ASP A 280 -13.33 -0.37 -18.95
C ASP A 280 -11.94 -0.98 -18.70
N THR A 281 -11.18 -1.19 -19.79
CA THR A 281 -9.86 -1.84 -19.74
C THR A 281 -8.81 -0.98 -19.03
N GLU A 282 -8.80 0.33 -19.21
CA GLU A 282 -7.81 1.22 -18.56
C GLU A 282 -8.08 1.31 -17.06
N ASN A 283 -9.35 1.37 -16.65
CA ASN A 283 -9.72 1.28 -15.25
C ASN A 283 -9.32 -0.07 -14.65
N ALA A 284 -9.45 -1.18 -15.39
CA ALA A 284 -9.03 -2.50 -14.92
C ALA A 284 -7.50 -2.59 -14.78
N LYS A 285 -6.72 -2.01 -15.69
CA LYS A 285 -5.25 -1.92 -15.55
C LYS A 285 -4.87 -1.15 -14.29
N LEU A 286 -5.49 0.01 -14.06
CA LEU A 286 -5.27 0.80 -12.84
C LEU A 286 -5.64 0.00 -11.59
N PHE A 287 -6.81 -0.63 -11.58
CA PHE A 287 -7.29 -1.43 -10.46
C PHE A 287 -6.33 -2.57 -10.10
N TYR A 288 -5.90 -3.37 -11.09
CA TYR A 288 -4.99 -4.49 -10.83
C TYR A 288 -3.58 -4.04 -10.49
N SER A 289 -3.12 -2.90 -11.02
CA SER A 289 -1.84 -2.32 -10.64
C SER A 289 -1.83 -1.89 -9.16
N LEU A 290 -2.91 -1.27 -8.69
CA LEU A 290 -3.05 -0.89 -7.28
C LEU A 290 -3.31 -2.12 -6.39
N LEU A 291 -4.13 -3.08 -6.82
CA LEU A 291 -4.34 -4.33 -6.08
C LEU A 291 -3.02 -5.10 -5.89
N TYR A 292 -2.13 -5.12 -6.90
CA TYR A 292 -0.79 -5.70 -6.79
C TYR A 292 0.02 -5.07 -5.66
N ARG A 293 -0.01 -3.72 -5.52
CA ARG A 293 0.72 -3.00 -4.46
C ARG A 293 0.25 -3.39 -3.06
N THR A 294 -1.02 -3.72 -2.87
CA THR A 294 -1.55 -4.12 -1.56
C THR A 294 -1.01 -5.44 -1.03
N MET A 295 -0.32 -6.24 -1.85
CA MET A 295 0.19 -7.57 -1.48
C MET A 295 1.72 -7.67 -1.53
N GLN A 296 2.44 -6.53 -1.55
CA GLN A 296 3.91 -6.51 -1.49
C GLN A 296 4.44 -6.53 -0.05
N SER A 297 3.64 -6.16 0.94
CA SER A 297 3.90 -6.26 2.39
C SER A 297 2.62 -6.63 3.14
N PRO A 298 2.63 -7.10 4.40
CA PRO A 298 3.82 -7.48 5.20
C PRO A 298 4.54 -8.72 4.65
N TYR A 299 5.74 -9.01 5.15
CA TYR A 299 6.59 -10.07 4.63
C TYR A 299 6.47 -11.35 5.44
N VAL A 300 6.41 -12.50 4.76
CA VAL A 300 6.61 -13.82 5.38
C VAL A 300 8.04 -13.90 5.89
N ILE A 301 8.19 -14.15 7.19
CA ILE A 301 9.49 -14.34 7.86
C ILE A 301 9.72 -15.80 8.27
N SER A 302 8.73 -16.67 8.10
CA SER A 302 8.87 -18.10 8.37
C SER A 302 9.66 -18.79 7.26
N GLU A 303 10.55 -19.68 7.69
CA GLU A 303 11.20 -20.66 6.82
C GLU A 303 10.25 -21.83 6.48
N ASN A 304 10.64 -22.65 5.51
CA ASN A 304 9.81 -23.79 5.06
C ASN A 304 9.53 -24.82 6.17
N ASP A 305 10.37 -24.90 7.18
CA ASP A 305 10.19 -25.78 8.35
C ASP A 305 9.42 -25.12 9.51
N GLY A 306 8.97 -23.87 9.32
CA GLY A 306 8.21 -23.07 10.27
C GLY A 306 9.08 -22.30 11.28
N GLN A 307 10.41 -22.29 11.16
CA GLN A 307 11.28 -21.46 12.01
C GLN A 307 11.17 -19.98 11.60
N TYR A 308 11.27 -19.07 12.57
CA TYR A 308 11.31 -17.61 12.36
C TYR A 308 11.98 -16.93 13.58
N ARG A 309 12.40 -15.66 13.43
CA ARG A 309 12.82 -14.85 14.57
C ARG A 309 11.71 -13.90 15.02
N SER A 310 11.54 -13.81 16.33
CA SER A 310 10.68 -12.80 16.94
C SER A 310 11.33 -11.41 16.88
N THR A 311 10.56 -10.35 17.21
CA THR A 311 11.08 -8.98 17.34
C THR A 311 12.04 -8.79 18.52
N LYS A 312 12.24 -9.81 19.37
CA LYS A 312 13.33 -9.90 20.36
C LYS A 312 14.61 -10.54 19.80
N GLY A 313 14.59 -11.02 18.55
CA GLY A 313 15.68 -11.76 17.94
C GLY A 313 15.76 -13.24 18.34
N GLU A 314 14.79 -13.75 19.11
CA GLU A 314 14.72 -15.13 19.55
C GLU A 314 14.27 -16.06 18.43
N LEU A 315 14.93 -17.21 18.27
CA LEU A 315 14.50 -18.23 17.34
C LEU A 315 13.25 -18.95 17.89
N GLN A 316 12.22 -19.00 17.06
CA GLN A 316 10.94 -19.63 17.36
C GLN A 316 10.50 -20.54 16.21
N LYS A 317 9.44 -21.33 16.43
CA LYS A 317 8.86 -22.22 15.43
C LYS A 317 7.36 -22.28 15.55
N ASP A 318 6.66 -22.13 14.40
CA ASP A 318 5.23 -22.29 14.33
C ASP A 318 4.82 -23.05 13.04
N LYS A 319 3.61 -23.60 13.05
CA LYS A 319 2.99 -24.21 11.86
C LYS A 319 2.36 -23.19 10.94
N GLU A 320 1.87 -22.08 11.51
CA GLU A 320 1.32 -20.97 10.75
C GLU A 320 2.45 -20.06 10.26
N LEU A 321 2.28 -19.50 9.05
CA LEU A 321 3.21 -18.50 8.54
C LEU A 321 3.22 -17.27 9.44
N ARG A 322 4.41 -16.82 9.78
CA ARG A 322 4.64 -15.60 10.54
C ARG A 322 5.07 -14.45 9.64
N TYR A 323 4.64 -13.27 10.00
CA TYR A 323 4.83 -12.04 9.22
C TYR A 323 5.52 -10.95 10.04
N ASN A 324 6.24 -10.10 9.33
CA ASN A 324 6.82 -8.84 9.84
C ASN A 324 6.88 -7.84 8.68
N GLY A 325 7.49 -6.67 8.86
CA GLY A 325 7.46 -5.63 7.84
C GLY A 325 6.18 -4.79 7.96
N TRP A 326 5.98 -4.25 9.16
CA TRP A 326 4.77 -3.56 9.53
C TRP A 326 4.83 -2.06 9.24
N ALA A 327 3.76 -1.53 8.65
CA ALA A 327 3.43 -0.12 8.55
C ALA A 327 1.99 0.09 9.08
N ILE A 328 1.72 -0.42 10.32
CA ILE A 328 0.33 -0.57 10.81
C ILE A 328 -0.36 0.79 10.96
N TRP A 329 0.33 1.85 11.39
CA TRP A 329 -0.27 3.18 11.51
C TRP A 329 -0.87 3.67 10.18
N ASP A 330 -0.23 3.30 9.06
CA ASP A 330 -0.69 3.63 7.71
C ASP A 330 -1.79 2.65 7.26
N ASN A 331 -1.47 1.36 7.23
CA ASN A 331 -2.25 0.36 6.50
C ASN A 331 -3.39 -0.30 7.29
N TYR A 332 -3.53 -0.04 8.60
CA TYR A 332 -4.69 -0.53 9.35
C TYR A 332 -6.02 0.01 8.83
N ARG A 333 -6.01 1.20 8.22
CA ARG A 333 -7.20 1.90 7.74
C ARG A 333 -7.86 1.19 6.55
N THR A 334 -7.04 0.61 5.67
CA THR A 334 -7.51 0.07 4.37
C THR A 334 -6.86 -1.24 3.98
N GLN A 335 -5.53 -1.35 3.90
CA GLN A 335 -4.84 -2.52 3.38
C GLN A 335 -5.13 -3.77 4.21
N LEU A 336 -4.96 -3.73 5.53
CA LEU A 336 -5.24 -4.87 6.41
C LEU A 336 -6.72 -5.29 6.38
N PRO A 337 -7.71 -4.35 6.42
CA PRO A 337 -9.11 -4.68 6.16
C PRO A 337 -9.37 -5.34 4.80
N LEU A 338 -8.69 -4.91 3.72
CA LEU A 338 -8.82 -5.52 2.40
C LEU A 338 -8.25 -6.94 2.39
N LEU A 339 -7.05 -7.14 2.94
CA LEU A 339 -6.42 -8.46 3.04
C LEU A 339 -7.26 -9.45 3.85
N SER A 340 -8.01 -8.98 4.86
CA SER A 340 -8.94 -9.81 5.62
C SER A 340 -10.07 -10.40 4.77
N ILE A 341 -10.40 -9.78 3.64
CA ILE A 341 -11.43 -10.25 2.70
C ILE A 341 -10.82 -11.13 1.61
N ILE A 342 -9.72 -10.66 0.99
CA ILE A 342 -9.19 -11.28 -0.23
C ILE A 342 -8.15 -12.37 0.01
N THR A 343 -7.47 -12.36 1.15
CA THR A 343 -6.45 -13.35 1.52
C THR A 343 -6.65 -13.91 2.93
N PRO A 344 -7.85 -14.40 3.29
CA PRO A 344 -8.17 -14.81 4.66
C PRO A 344 -7.27 -15.93 5.20
N ASP A 345 -6.79 -16.80 4.32
CA ASP A 345 -5.82 -17.85 4.61
C ASP A 345 -4.47 -17.30 5.09
N ARG A 346 -4.00 -16.19 4.52
CA ARG A 346 -2.76 -15.50 4.91
C ARG A 346 -2.99 -14.53 6.06
N TYR A 347 -4.13 -13.86 6.07
CA TYR A 347 -4.47 -12.86 7.08
C TYR A 347 -4.55 -13.45 8.49
N ALA A 348 -4.96 -14.70 8.65
CA ALA A 348 -4.91 -15.41 9.94
C ALA A 348 -3.49 -15.41 10.53
N GLY A 349 -2.46 -15.72 9.73
CA GLY A 349 -1.06 -15.66 10.14
C GLY A 349 -0.57 -14.24 10.44
N MET A 350 -1.06 -13.23 9.70
CA MET A 350 -0.77 -11.81 9.99
C MET A 350 -1.35 -11.42 11.35
N VAL A 351 -2.60 -11.77 11.65
CA VAL A 351 -3.25 -11.53 12.94
C VAL A 351 -2.49 -12.19 14.09
N SER A 352 -2.10 -13.45 13.91
CA SER A 352 -1.29 -14.17 14.90
C SER A 352 0.06 -13.48 15.14
N SER A 353 0.70 -12.96 14.08
CA SER A 353 1.98 -12.26 14.17
C SER A 353 1.84 -10.90 14.87
N ILE A 354 0.76 -10.15 14.61
CA ILE A 354 0.46 -8.90 15.32
C ILE A 354 0.19 -9.15 16.81
N ALA A 355 -0.52 -10.22 17.15
CA ALA A 355 -0.73 -10.61 18.55
C ALA A 355 0.60 -10.98 19.25
N ASP A 356 1.53 -11.59 18.53
CA ASP A 356 2.86 -11.94 19.08
C ASP A 356 3.76 -10.73 19.34
N LEU A 357 3.51 -9.59 18.71
CA LEU A 357 4.20 -8.34 19.07
C LEU A 357 4.01 -8.01 20.56
N TYR A 358 2.80 -8.22 21.09
CA TYR A 358 2.49 -7.99 22.51
C TYR A 358 3.20 -8.97 23.43
N ASN A 359 3.35 -10.22 23.03
CA ASN A 359 4.16 -11.20 23.78
C ASN A 359 5.65 -10.86 23.78
N SER A 360 6.12 -10.18 22.74
CA SER A 360 7.51 -9.78 22.52
C SER A 360 7.84 -8.38 23.06
N GLY A 361 6.92 -7.69 23.72
CA GLY A 361 7.13 -6.33 24.22
C GLY A 361 7.04 -5.29 23.11
N LYS A 362 5.86 -5.23 22.46
CA LYS A 362 5.54 -4.28 21.38
C LYS A 362 5.96 -2.85 21.71
N LYS A 363 6.48 -2.18 20.70
CA LYS A 363 6.74 -0.73 20.67
C LYS A 363 6.00 -0.13 19.49
N ASP A 364 5.73 1.19 19.54
CA ASP A 364 5.03 1.88 18.44
C ASP A 364 5.86 1.93 17.16
N TYR A 365 7.17 1.98 17.30
CA TYR A 365 8.12 1.88 16.20
C TYR A 365 8.85 0.55 16.23
N ALA A 366 9.64 0.30 15.19
CA ALA A 366 10.52 -0.86 15.08
C ALA A 366 11.43 -1.02 16.31
N THR A 367 11.69 -2.27 16.70
CA THR A 367 12.63 -2.66 17.75
C THR A 367 14.08 -2.57 17.27
N GLN A 368 15.04 -2.96 18.11
CA GLN A 368 16.46 -3.06 17.73
C GLN A 368 16.84 -4.42 17.14
N THR A 369 15.88 -5.34 17.04
CA THR A 369 16.09 -6.74 16.62
C THR A 369 14.96 -7.24 15.71
N GLU A 370 14.47 -6.36 14.81
CA GLU A 370 13.44 -6.76 13.86
C GLU A 370 13.94 -7.88 12.93
N PRO A 371 13.09 -8.88 12.63
CA PRO A 371 13.44 -9.95 11.69
C PRO A 371 13.35 -9.52 10.22
N SER A 372 12.77 -8.36 9.94
CA SER A 372 12.73 -7.73 8.64
C SER A 372 12.56 -6.20 8.78
N ASN A 373 12.55 -5.52 7.66
CA ASN A 373 12.33 -4.09 7.61
C ASN A 373 10.91 -3.73 8.08
N THR A 374 10.78 -2.91 9.10
CA THR A 374 9.50 -2.49 9.73
C THR A 374 9.50 -0.97 9.93
N VAL A 375 8.34 -0.36 9.88
CA VAL A 375 8.15 1.09 10.11
C VAL A 375 7.54 1.32 11.49
N ARG A 376 6.27 0.96 11.65
CA ARG A 376 5.42 1.37 12.78
C ARG A 376 4.39 0.29 13.10
N THR A 377 3.95 0.25 14.35
CA THR A 377 2.95 -0.72 14.84
C THR A 377 1.86 -0.09 15.71
N GLU A 378 1.72 1.23 15.72
CA GLU A 378 0.60 1.91 16.40
C GLU A 378 -0.73 1.39 15.85
N HIS A 379 -1.78 1.40 16.64
CA HIS A 379 -3.11 0.88 16.32
C HIS A 379 -3.19 -0.64 16.09
N ALA A 380 -2.14 -1.40 16.40
CA ALA A 380 -2.19 -2.87 16.34
C ALA A 380 -3.35 -3.45 17.17
N ILE A 381 -3.70 -2.83 18.30
CA ILE A 381 -4.85 -3.20 19.13
C ILE A 381 -6.18 -3.08 18.35
N VAL A 382 -6.32 -2.04 17.52
CA VAL A 382 -7.51 -1.83 16.67
C VAL A 382 -7.61 -2.92 15.61
N VAL A 383 -6.47 -3.28 14.98
CA VAL A 383 -6.40 -4.38 14.01
C VAL A 383 -6.83 -5.70 14.63
N LEU A 384 -6.36 -6.00 15.85
CA LEU A 384 -6.74 -7.24 16.54
C LEU A 384 -8.21 -7.28 16.91
N LEU A 385 -8.81 -6.15 17.33
CA LEU A 385 -10.24 -6.05 17.58
C LEU A 385 -11.06 -6.27 16.28
N ASP A 386 -10.65 -5.62 15.19
CA ASP A 386 -11.26 -5.78 13.86
C ASP A 386 -11.22 -7.25 13.40
N ALA A 387 -10.05 -7.86 13.48
CA ALA A 387 -9.84 -9.25 13.11
C ALA A 387 -10.73 -10.20 13.95
N TYR A 388 -10.78 -10.01 15.27
CA TYR A 388 -11.64 -10.83 16.14
C TYR A 388 -13.12 -10.73 15.75
N ARG A 389 -13.61 -9.51 15.50
CA ARG A 389 -15.00 -9.27 15.09
C ARG A 389 -15.31 -9.80 13.69
N LYS A 390 -14.32 -9.97 12.85
CA LYS A 390 -14.41 -10.62 11.54
C LYS A 390 -14.30 -12.16 11.61
N GLY A 391 -14.16 -12.71 12.83
CA GLY A 391 -14.12 -14.16 13.06
C GLY A 391 -12.73 -14.77 13.05
N TYR A 392 -11.65 -13.97 13.01
CA TYR A 392 -10.28 -14.46 13.18
C TYR A 392 -9.97 -14.75 14.65
N LYS A 393 -9.11 -15.72 14.89
CA LYS A 393 -8.77 -16.15 16.24
C LYS A 393 -7.77 -15.16 16.88
N VAL A 394 -8.16 -14.53 17.97
CA VAL A 394 -7.30 -13.71 18.82
C VAL A 394 -7.53 -14.10 20.27
N ASP A 395 -6.47 -14.49 20.98
CA ASP A 395 -6.52 -14.80 22.41
C ASP A 395 -6.21 -13.54 23.23
N PHE A 396 -7.22 -12.68 23.41
CA PHE A 396 -7.07 -11.46 24.19
C PHE A 396 -6.72 -11.69 25.64
N ALA A 397 -7.12 -12.82 26.24
CA ALA A 397 -6.80 -13.11 27.63
C ALA A 397 -5.27 -13.25 27.82
N LYS A 398 -4.60 -13.85 26.84
CA LYS A 398 -3.14 -14.07 26.87
C LYS A 398 -2.35 -12.74 26.80
N ILE A 399 -2.84 -11.74 26.09
CA ILE A 399 -2.13 -10.48 25.83
C ILE A 399 -2.71 -9.27 26.59
N ALA A 400 -3.73 -9.48 27.43
CA ALA A 400 -4.47 -8.41 28.10
C ALA A 400 -3.59 -7.45 28.88
N ASP A 401 -2.60 -7.96 29.63
CA ASP A 401 -1.70 -7.12 30.44
C ASP A 401 -0.78 -6.26 29.56
N SER A 402 -0.35 -6.78 28.41
CA SER A 402 0.47 -6.03 27.44
C SER A 402 -0.35 -4.92 26.77
N LEU A 403 -1.62 -5.19 26.41
CA LEU A 403 -2.55 -4.19 25.89
C LEU A 403 -2.82 -3.07 26.91
N VAL A 404 -3.04 -3.44 28.19
CA VAL A 404 -3.20 -2.47 29.29
C VAL A 404 -1.95 -1.61 29.43
N LYS A 405 -0.78 -2.22 29.41
CA LYS A 405 0.49 -1.50 29.51
C LYS A 405 0.66 -0.51 28.35
N GLU A 406 0.36 -0.92 27.12
CA GLU A 406 0.42 -0.03 25.96
C GLU A 406 -0.50 1.18 26.15
N VAL A 407 -1.81 0.94 26.33
CA VAL A 407 -2.81 2.03 26.41
C VAL A 407 -2.59 2.98 27.61
N ASN A 408 -2.02 2.47 28.70
CA ASN A 408 -1.68 3.33 29.85
C ASN A 408 -0.45 4.22 29.60
N ASN A 409 0.41 3.85 28.65
CA ASN A 409 1.62 4.61 28.31
C ASN A 409 1.45 5.48 27.04
N LEU A 410 0.27 5.52 26.44
CA LEU A 410 0.03 6.35 25.24
C LEU A 410 0.17 7.85 25.56
N ASP A 411 0.60 8.59 24.54
CA ASP A 411 0.80 10.03 24.63
C ASP A 411 -0.50 10.80 24.32
N TYR A 412 -0.80 11.81 25.13
CA TYR A 412 -1.93 12.73 24.96
C TYR A 412 -1.47 14.19 24.85
N LYS A 413 -0.17 14.46 24.67
CA LYS A 413 0.37 15.83 24.71
C LYS A 413 0.10 16.59 23.42
N ALA A 414 0.29 15.94 22.26
CA ALA A 414 -0.05 16.53 20.98
C ALA A 414 -1.53 16.30 20.66
N PRO A 415 -2.19 17.21 19.93
CA PRO A 415 -3.62 17.10 19.64
C PRO A 415 -3.99 15.83 18.86
N ASP A 416 -3.22 15.48 17.83
CA ASP A 416 -3.37 14.25 17.05
C ASP A 416 -3.22 13.01 17.91
N LYS A 417 -2.17 12.95 18.74
CA LYS A 417 -1.92 11.85 19.66
C LYS A 417 -3.04 11.67 20.67
N ALA A 418 -3.68 12.75 21.11
CA ALA A 418 -4.84 12.66 22.00
C ALA A 418 -6.03 11.92 21.35
N LEU A 419 -6.30 12.16 20.07
CA LEU A 419 -7.35 11.46 19.32
C LEU A 419 -6.96 10.02 19.00
N GLU A 420 -5.74 9.79 18.52
CA GLU A 420 -5.21 8.45 18.21
C GLU A 420 -5.18 7.56 19.44
N SER A 421 -4.67 8.08 20.57
CA SER A 421 -4.62 7.36 21.86
C SER A 421 -6.03 7.04 22.40
N SER A 422 -6.98 7.93 22.16
CA SER A 422 -8.39 7.69 22.55
C SER A 422 -9.01 6.57 21.73
N TYR A 423 -8.60 6.40 20.45
CA TYR A 423 -9.05 5.29 19.61
C TYR A 423 -8.54 3.94 20.12
N ASP A 424 -7.27 3.86 20.51
CA ASP A 424 -6.73 2.63 21.10
C ASP A 424 -7.35 2.32 22.47
N ALA A 425 -7.65 3.36 23.26
CA ALA A 425 -8.39 3.19 24.53
C ALA A 425 -9.82 2.67 24.29
N TRP A 426 -10.49 3.14 23.22
CA TRP A 426 -11.77 2.57 22.79
C TRP A 426 -11.63 1.08 22.45
N ALA A 427 -10.64 0.71 21.64
CA ALA A 427 -10.43 -0.68 21.28
C ALA A 427 -10.20 -1.57 22.53
N LEU A 428 -9.44 -1.08 23.51
CA LEU A 428 -9.23 -1.80 24.78
C LEU A 428 -10.52 -1.95 25.61
N SER A 429 -11.38 -0.93 25.63
CA SER A 429 -12.71 -1.01 26.25
C SER A 429 -13.55 -2.12 25.66
N GLU A 430 -13.60 -2.19 24.33
CA GLU A 430 -14.32 -3.23 23.58
C GLU A 430 -13.74 -4.63 23.84
N ILE A 431 -12.42 -4.75 23.89
CA ILE A 431 -11.73 -6.01 24.22
C ILE A 431 -12.09 -6.46 25.64
N PHE A 432 -12.12 -5.56 26.64
CA PHE A 432 -12.54 -5.94 27.99
C PHE A 432 -14.03 -6.29 28.06
N SER A 433 -14.87 -5.70 27.20
CA SER A 433 -16.27 -6.13 27.06
C SER A 433 -16.36 -7.57 26.53
N ILE A 434 -15.53 -7.93 25.54
CA ILE A 434 -15.39 -9.32 25.03
C ILE A 434 -14.92 -10.27 26.13
N LEU A 435 -13.95 -9.85 26.95
CA LEU A 435 -13.43 -10.59 28.10
C LEU A 435 -14.38 -10.59 29.32
N LYS A 436 -15.54 -9.94 29.21
CA LYS A 436 -16.57 -9.83 30.28
C LYS A 436 -16.07 -9.14 31.55
N ASN A 437 -15.03 -8.31 31.45
CA ASN A 437 -14.53 -7.49 32.55
C ASN A 437 -15.17 -6.10 32.50
N LYS A 438 -16.33 -5.95 33.12
CA LYS A 438 -17.14 -4.73 33.08
C LYS A 438 -16.43 -3.52 33.69
N GLU A 439 -15.64 -3.71 34.75
CA GLU A 439 -14.92 -2.64 35.43
C GLU A 439 -13.87 -2.02 34.51
N LYS A 440 -12.97 -2.85 33.94
CA LYS A 440 -11.94 -2.39 33.01
C LYS A 440 -12.56 -1.84 31.72
N ALA A 441 -13.63 -2.45 31.20
CA ALA A 441 -14.36 -1.93 30.05
C ALA A 441 -14.86 -0.50 30.30
N ALA A 442 -15.53 -0.25 31.44
CA ALA A 442 -16.01 1.08 31.82
C ALA A 442 -14.85 2.08 32.01
N PHE A 443 -13.76 1.65 32.63
CA PHE A 443 -12.58 2.50 32.84
C PHE A 443 -12.00 2.99 31.51
N TYR A 444 -11.74 2.06 30.56
CA TYR A 444 -11.16 2.44 29.26
C TYR A 444 -12.17 3.13 28.33
N LYS A 445 -13.48 2.87 28.48
CA LYS A 445 -14.52 3.67 27.85
C LYS A 445 -14.41 5.15 28.28
N ASN A 446 -14.31 5.42 29.57
CA ASN A 446 -14.16 6.79 30.05
C ASN A 446 -12.87 7.43 29.54
N LYS A 447 -11.76 6.66 29.50
CA LYS A 447 -10.49 7.12 28.93
C LYS A 447 -10.62 7.47 27.45
N ALA A 448 -11.31 6.65 26.67
CA ALA A 448 -11.57 6.92 25.24
C ALA A 448 -12.42 8.18 25.05
N LEU A 449 -13.40 8.42 25.92
CA LEU A 449 -14.26 9.60 25.85
C LEU A 449 -13.55 10.91 26.25
N GLU A 450 -12.34 10.84 26.80
CA GLU A 450 -11.53 12.04 27.05
C GLU A 450 -11.18 12.79 25.76
N TYR A 451 -11.31 12.16 24.57
CA TYR A 451 -11.15 12.89 23.30
C TYR A 451 -12.00 14.15 23.24
N LYS A 452 -13.19 14.18 23.86
CA LYS A 452 -14.10 15.33 23.87
C LYS A 452 -13.43 16.58 24.46
N LYS A 453 -12.66 16.41 25.53
CA LYS A 453 -11.88 17.47 26.19
C LYS A 453 -10.79 18.04 25.25
N TYR A 454 -10.05 17.16 24.59
CA TYR A 454 -8.99 17.58 23.65
C TYR A 454 -9.58 18.20 22.39
N TRP A 455 -10.68 17.63 21.88
CA TRP A 455 -11.37 18.14 20.71
C TRP A 455 -11.93 19.55 20.95
N ASP A 456 -12.58 19.78 22.08
CA ASP A 456 -13.13 21.10 22.43
C ASP A 456 -12.02 22.17 22.56
N LYS A 457 -10.86 21.78 23.09
CA LYS A 457 -9.70 22.67 23.25
C LYS A 457 -9.01 22.99 21.93
N ASP A 458 -8.75 21.98 21.10
CA ASP A 458 -7.80 22.09 19.98
C ASP A 458 -8.46 22.08 18.60
N PHE A 459 -9.64 21.47 18.43
CA PHE A 459 -10.25 21.22 17.14
C PHE A 459 -11.59 21.93 16.88
N LYS A 460 -12.18 22.56 17.89
CA LYS A 460 -13.51 23.18 17.76
C LYS A 460 -13.50 24.43 16.88
N ASP A 461 -12.50 25.29 17.05
CA ASP A 461 -12.40 26.56 16.34
C ASP A 461 -11.66 26.38 15.01
N MET A 462 -12.43 26.37 13.91
CA MET A 462 -11.93 26.27 12.56
C MET A 462 -11.21 27.54 12.04
N ASN A 463 -11.23 28.65 12.76
CA ASN A 463 -10.59 29.89 12.36
C ASN A 463 -9.19 30.11 12.95
N LYS A 464 -8.70 29.18 13.72
CA LYS A 464 -7.35 29.25 14.30
C LYS A 464 -6.28 29.05 13.23
N ARG A 465 -5.58 30.11 12.88
CA ARG A 465 -4.52 30.08 11.86
C ARG A 465 -3.25 29.33 12.30
N ASP A 466 -2.95 29.32 13.60
CA ASP A 466 -1.81 28.62 14.16
C ASP A 466 -1.89 27.10 14.04
N VAL A 467 -3.00 26.58 13.55
CA VAL A 467 -3.28 25.15 13.40
C VAL A 467 -3.54 24.73 11.94
N ASP A 468 -3.42 25.66 11.00
CA ASP A 468 -3.63 25.40 9.56
C ASP A 468 -2.41 24.72 8.91
N GLN A 469 -1.26 24.76 9.58
CA GLN A 469 -0.02 24.18 9.05
C GLN A 469 0.13 22.74 9.51
N MET A 470 0.58 21.89 8.59
CA MET A 470 1.01 20.55 8.93
C MET A 470 2.13 20.62 9.96
N GLN A 471 2.08 19.74 10.99
CA GLN A 471 2.97 19.72 12.16
C GLN A 471 2.85 20.95 13.09
N ALA A 472 1.94 21.89 12.84
CA ALA A 472 1.61 22.90 13.85
C ALA A 472 1.17 22.22 15.16
N ARG A 473 1.60 22.74 16.30
CA ARG A 473 1.35 22.14 17.62
C ARG A 473 1.82 20.68 17.78
N GLY A 474 2.76 20.21 16.94
CA GLY A 474 3.27 18.84 16.94
C GLY A 474 2.37 17.83 16.25
N LEU A 475 1.38 18.25 15.46
CA LEU A 475 0.58 17.35 14.60
C LEU A 475 1.48 16.56 13.67
N TYR A 476 1.18 15.27 13.51
CA TYR A 476 1.91 14.38 12.61
C TYR A 476 1.19 14.20 11.28
N GLN A 477 1.84 14.58 10.19
CA GLN A 477 1.36 14.41 8.80
C GLN A 477 -0.07 14.89 8.51
N GLY A 478 -0.56 15.88 9.25
CA GLY A 478 -1.89 16.43 9.07
C GLY A 478 -2.04 17.80 9.70
N THR A 479 -3.17 18.44 9.41
CA THR A 479 -3.57 19.72 9.98
C THR A 479 -4.66 19.53 11.01
N ILE A 480 -4.97 20.59 11.76
CA ILE A 480 -6.10 20.58 12.69
C ILE A 480 -7.43 20.31 11.97
N TRP A 481 -7.55 20.80 10.71
CA TRP A 481 -8.71 20.62 9.86
C TRP A 481 -8.95 19.16 9.51
N GLN A 482 -7.89 18.40 9.31
CA GLN A 482 -7.94 16.98 8.94
C GLN A 482 -8.16 16.12 10.17
N TYR A 483 -7.38 16.30 11.22
CA TYR A 483 -7.49 15.50 12.44
C TYR A 483 -8.78 15.70 13.22
N ARG A 484 -9.45 16.86 13.11
CA ARG A 484 -10.70 17.10 13.85
C ARG A 484 -11.78 16.03 13.64
N TRP A 485 -11.72 15.32 12.52
CA TRP A 485 -12.66 14.25 12.15
C TRP A 485 -12.22 12.88 12.63
N PHE A 486 -11.03 12.76 13.23
CA PHE A 486 -10.43 11.47 13.56
C PHE A 486 -10.98 10.90 14.89
N VAL A 487 -12.30 10.65 14.93
CA VAL A 487 -13.00 9.92 16.01
C VAL A 487 -13.96 8.90 15.37
N PRO A 488 -13.45 7.94 14.56
CA PRO A 488 -14.33 7.05 13.78
C PRO A 488 -15.20 6.15 14.65
N TYR A 489 -14.85 5.93 15.91
CA TYR A 489 -15.58 5.09 16.86
C TYR A 489 -16.74 5.79 17.60
N ASP A 490 -16.82 7.13 17.55
CA ASP A 490 -17.87 7.93 18.20
C ASP A 490 -18.27 9.15 17.35
N VAL A 491 -18.68 8.90 16.10
CA VAL A 491 -19.14 9.96 15.18
C VAL A 491 -20.37 10.68 15.75
N LYS A 492 -21.25 9.97 16.49
CA LYS A 492 -22.36 10.59 17.19
C LYS A 492 -21.90 11.65 18.19
N GLY A 493 -20.85 11.34 18.96
CA GLY A 493 -20.23 12.29 19.89
C GLY A 493 -19.62 13.51 19.20
N LEU A 494 -19.02 13.35 17.99
CA LEU A 494 -18.55 14.49 17.19
C LEU A 494 -19.71 15.39 16.73
N ILE A 495 -20.80 14.79 16.25
CA ILE A 495 -22.01 15.54 15.85
C ILE A 495 -22.56 16.35 17.02
N GLU A 496 -22.59 15.78 18.22
CA GLU A 496 -23.02 16.46 19.45
C GLU A 496 -22.08 17.62 19.82
N LEU A 497 -20.74 17.42 19.73
CA LEU A 497 -19.74 18.46 20.01
C LEU A 497 -19.79 19.63 19.04
N ASP A 498 -20.17 19.39 17.78
CA ASP A 498 -20.38 20.43 16.78
C ASP A 498 -21.68 21.21 16.96
N GLY A 499 -22.57 20.77 17.85
CA GLY A 499 -23.86 21.41 18.13
C GLY A 499 -25.03 20.81 17.34
N GLY A 500 -24.89 19.58 16.86
CA GLY A 500 -25.90 18.83 16.14
C GLY A 500 -25.59 18.67 14.64
N GLU A 501 -26.41 17.84 13.97
CA GLU A 501 -26.16 17.44 12.58
C GLU A 501 -26.03 18.62 11.59
N ALA A 502 -26.86 19.66 11.72
CA ALA A 502 -26.82 20.80 10.82
C ALA A 502 -25.48 21.57 10.91
N ALA A 503 -24.98 21.79 12.12
CA ALA A 503 -23.68 22.47 12.35
C ALA A 503 -22.51 21.59 11.88
N TYR A 504 -22.57 20.29 12.18
CA TYR A 504 -21.61 19.31 11.72
C TYR A 504 -21.50 19.26 10.20
N LEU A 505 -22.65 19.19 9.47
CA LEU A 505 -22.71 19.21 8.02
C LEU A 505 -22.15 20.50 7.44
N ALA A 506 -22.48 21.67 8.02
CA ALA A 506 -21.97 22.95 7.55
C ALA A 506 -20.43 23.00 7.60
N LYS A 507 -19.81 22.47 8.64
CA LYS A 507 -18.36 22.41 8.77
C LYS A 507 -17.73 21.38 7.83
N LEU A 508 -18.38 20.24 7.62
CA LEU A 508 -17.92 19.22 6.69
C LEU A 508 -18.01 19.72 5.24
N ASP A 509 -19.09 20.46 4.89
CA ASP A 509 -19.22 21.12 3.60
C ASP A 509 -18.15 22.21 3.40
N GLU A 510 -17.87 23.01 4.43
CA GLU A 510 -16.80 24.02 4.41
C GLU A 510 -15.42 23.37 4.20
N PHE A 511 -15.16 22.23 4.85
CA PHE A 511 -13.90 21.48 4.72
C PHE A 511 -13.61 21.10 3.27
N PHE A 512 -14.60 20.56 2.55
CA PHE A 512 -14.44 20.22 1.15
C PHE A 512 -14.48 21.44 0.22
N ALA A 513 -15.32 22.44 0.51
CA ALA A 513 -15.42 23.65 -0.32
C ALA A 513 -14.15 24.52 -0.28
N ARG A 514 -13.36 24.42 0.77
CA ARG A 514 -12.07 25.11 0.94
C ARG A 514 -10.86 24.27 0.52
N ASP A 515 -11.07 23.12 -0.09
CA ASP A 515 -10.01 22.17 -0.49
C ASP A 515 -9.06 21.81 0.67
N LEU A 516 -9.60 21.65 1.89
CA LEU A 516 -8.83 21.30 3.09
C LEU A 516 -8.53 19.78 3.21
N TYR A 517 -9.24 18.97 2.47
CA TYR A 517 -9.00 17.53 2.35
C TYR A 517 -7.67 17.28 1.64
N ASN A 518 -6.82 16.41 2.20
CA ASN A 518 -5.55 16.04 1.59
C ASN A 518 -5.42 14.52 1.48
N HIS A 519 -5.54 14.00 0.27
CA HIS A 519 -5.41 12.56 0.01
C HIS A 519 -3.97 12.05 0.04
N ALA A 520 -2.99 12.93 0.15
CA ALA A 520 -1.57 12.53 0.16
C ALA A 520 -1.10 11.95 1.50
N ASN A 521 -1.95 11.98 2.54
CA ASN A 521 -1.69 11.44 3.87
C ASN A 521 -2.95 10.83 4.48
N GLU A 522 -2.80 9.99 5.51
CA GLU A 522 -3.86 9.17 6.07
C GLU A 522 -4.84 9.86 7.03
N PRO A 523 -4.50 10.98 7.71
CA PRO A 523 -5.34 11.49 8.81
C PRO A 523 -6.79 11.76 8.47
N ASP A 524 -7.10 12.06 7.21
CA ASP A 524 -8.45 12.40 6.77
C ASP A 524 -9.05 11.45 5.71
N LEU A 525 -8.41 10.31 5.42
CA LEU A 525 -8.92 9.32 4.42
C LEU A 525 -10.37 8.87 4.67
N GLN A 526 -10.81 8.85 5.94
CA GLN A 526 -12.17 8.50 6.33
C GLN A 526 -13.16 9.68 6.19
N VAL A 527 -12.70 10.93 6.03
CA VAL A 527 -13.57 12.11 6.08
C VAL A 527 -14.67 12.10 5.00
N PRO A 528 -14.40 11.72 3.74
CA PRO A 528 -15.46 11.61 2.73
C PRO A 528 -16.59 10.65 3.15
N LEU A 529 -16.30 9.64 3.98
CA LEU A 529 -17.29 8.66 4.45
C LEU A 529 -18.19 9.22 5.56
N MET A 530 -17.79 10.29 6.24
CA MET A 530 -18.49 10.80 7.43
C MET A 530 -19.88 11.38 7.12
N TYR A 531 -20.13 11.79 5.88
CA TYR A 531 -21.47 12.16 5.44
C TYR A 531 -22.49 11.01 5.60
N ASN A 532 -22.04 9.74 5.58
CA ASN A 532 -22.93 8.59 5.75
C ASN A 532 -23.56 8.51 7.14
N ALA A 533 -22.98 9.16 8.14
CA ALA A 533 -23.57 9.28 9.48
C ALA A 533 -24.65 10.37 9.60
N THR A 534 -25.01 11.03 8.50
CA THR A 534 -25.93 12.15 8.43
C THR A 534 -27.03 11.92 7.40
N SER A 535 -27.98 12.83 7.32
CA SER A 535 -29.02 12.86 6.26
C SER A 535 -28.48 13.08 4.85
N GLN A 536 -27.18 13.41 4.69
CA GLN A 536 -26.55 13.78 3.42
C GLN A 536 -25.58 12.70 2.89
N GLY A 537 -25.88 11.43 3.08
CA GLY A 537 -25.05 10.31 2.62
C GLY A 537 -24.71 10.33 1.10
N ALA A 538 -25.54 10.94 0.27
CA ALA A 538 -25.26 11.14 -1.15
C ALA A 538 -23.96 11.95 -1.40
N LYS A 539 -23.57 12.87 -0.50
CA LYS A 539 -22.32 13.62 -0.61
C LYS A 539 -21.10 12.72 -0.40
N SER A 540 -21.21 11.70 0.46
CA SER A 540 -20.16 10.65 0.58
C SER A 540 -19.94 9.95 -0.75
N GLN A 541 -21.02 9.49 -1.38
CA GLN A 541 -20.94 8.80 -2.67
C GLN A 541 -20.30 9.67 -3.74
N TYR A 542 -20.62 10.95 -3.77
CA TYR A 542 -20.04 11.94 -4.67
C TYR A 542 -18.53 12.08 -4.44
N TRP A 543 -18.10 12.38 -3.20
CA TRP A 543 -16.69 12.62 -2.90
C TRP A 543 -15.82 11.38 -3.08
N MET A 544 -16.30 10.20 -2.68
CA MET A 544 -15.55 8.94 -2.90
C MET A 544 -15.27 8.73 -4.40
N ASN A 545 -16.26 8.93 -5.26
CA ASN A 545 -16.08 8.82 -6.71
C ASN A 545 -15.18 9.93 -7.28
N MET A 546 -15.35 11.19 -6.83
CA MET A 546 -14.51 12.31 -7.28
C MET A 546 -13.04 12.07 -6.98
N ILE A 547 -12.71 11.69 -5.75
CA ILE A 547 -11.32 11.45 -5.31
C ILE A 547 -10.70 10.26 -6.06
N ALA A 548 -11.48 9.21 -6.30
CA ALA A 548 -10.98 8.01 -6.96
C ALA A 548 -10.76 8.17 -8.48
N ALA A 549 -11.61 8.94 -9.17
CA ALA A 549 -11.68 8.87 -10.63
C ALA A 549 -11.64 10.20 -11.38
N ASP A 550 -11.91 11.32 -10.70
CA ASP A 550 -12.05 12.63 -11.35
C ASP A 550 -10.92 13.60 -10.98
N THR A 551 -10.94 14.76 -11.60
CA THR A 551 -10.03 15.87 -11.28
C THR A 551 -10.46 16.52 -9.97
N VAL A 552 -9.53 16.61 -9.04
CA VAL A 552 -9.68 17.27 -7.75
C VAL A 552 -8.59 18.32 -7.53
N ILE A 553 -8.85 19.23 -6.59
CA ILE A 553 -7.86 20.18 -6.09
C ILE A 553 -7.34 19.64 -4.75
N GLN A 554 -6.03 19.52 -4.61
CA GLN A 554 -5.40 19.04 -3.39
C GLN A 554 -4.27 19.97 -2.96
N ASN A 555 -4.28 20.36 -1.70
CA ASN A 555 -3.24 21.16 -1.08
C ASN A 555 -2.53 20.32 -0.05
N TYR A 556 -1.26 19.98 -0.28
CA TYR A 556 -0.48 19.19 0.68
C TYR A 556 -0.32 19.90 2.02
N PHE A 557 -0.05 21.22 1.95
CA PHE A 557 -0.13 22.14 3.09
C PHE A 557 -1.17 23.21 2.79
N ASN A 558 -2.11 23.42 3.69
CA ASN A 558 -3.19 24.39 3.49
C ASN A 558 -2.68 25.82 3.29
N ASP A 559 -1.51 26.14 3.85
CA ASP A 559 -0.88 27.47 3.79
C ASP A 559 0.23 27.58 2.73
N ASN A 560 0.44 26.53 1.93
CA ASN A 560 1.55 26.44 0.99
C ASN A 560 2.95 26.71 1.60
N SER A 561 3.15 26.41 2.88
CA SER A 561 4.37 26.75 3.62
C SER A 561 5.64 26.14 3.04
N ARG A 562 5.51 25.06 2.24
CA ARG A 562 6.63 24.43 1.52
C ARG A 562 6.73 24.85 0.05
N GLY A 563 5.90 25.76 -0.43
CA GLY A 563 5.92 26.22 -1.81
C GLY A 563 5.59 25.15 -2.86
N ILE A 564 4.93 24.05 -2.46
CA ILE A 564 4.57 22.96 -3.37
C ILE A 564 3.43 23.38 -4.29
N GLY A 565 2.52 24.22 -3.80
CA GLY A 565 1.32 24.66 -4.52
C GLY A 565 0.20 23.62 -4.49
N SER A 566 -0.92 23.97 -5.14
CA SER A 566 -2.04 23.06 -5.31
C SER A 566 -1.75 22.06 -6.44
N PHE A 567 -2.12 20.81 -6.22
CA PHE A 567 -2.25 19.81 -7.29
C PHE A 567 -3.68 19.89 -7.87
N ILE A 568 -3.77 19.93 -9.19
CA ILE A 568 -5.05 19.89 -9.91
C ILE A 568 -5.00 18.77 -10.92
N GLY A 569 -5.74 17.68 -10.69
CA GLY A 569 -5.71 16.51 -11.56
C GLY A 569 -6.35 15.29 -10.92
N LYS A 570 -6.19 14.16 -11.57
CA LYS A 570 -6.59 12.85 -11.04
C LYS A 570 -5.50 12.35 -10.10
N ILE A 571 -5.89 11.89 -8.92
CA ILE A 571 -4.96 11.32 -7.94
C ILE A 571 -4.40 9.99 -8.46
N TYR A 572 -5.27 9.10 -8.90
CA TYR A 572 -4.92 7.77 -9.35
C TYR A 572 -4.87 7.68 -10.86
N GLN A 573 -3.73 7.35 -11.42
CA GLN A 573 -3.49 7.20 -12.85
C GLN A 573 -2.58 6.00 -13.12
N ASN A 574 -2.74 5.35 -14.27
CA ASN A 574 -1.91 4.21 -14.65
C ASN A 574 -0.62 4.65 -15.37
N THR A 575 0.13 5.54 -14.73
CA THR A 575 1.38 6.13 -15.24
C THR A 575 2.49 6.09 -14.17
N PRO A 576 3.76 6.25 -14.56
CA PRO A 576 4.84 6.38 -13.57
C PRO A 576 4.67 7.57 -12.62
N GLU A 577 4.00 8.64 -13.05
CA GLU A 577 3.65 9.82 -12.24
C GLU A 577 2.29 9.68 -11.55
N ALA A 578 1.81 8.45 -11.34
CA ALA A 578 0.59 8.21 -10.55
C ALA A 578 0.71 8.78 -9.14
N TYR A 579 -0.42 8.96 -8.50
CA TYR A 579 -0.60 9.61 -7.20
C TYR A 579 -0.37 11.13 -7.24
N LEU A 580 -0.66 11.78 -6.12
CA LEU A 580 -0.30 13.18 -5.91
C LEU A 580 1.23 13.31 -5.77
N ARG A 581 1.75 14.48 -6.12
CA ARG A 581 3.11 14.80 -5.72
C ARG A 581 3.22 14.80 -4.19
N THR A 582 4.28 14.20 -3.66
CA THR A 582 4.55 13.98 -2.24
C THR A 582 3.67 12.92 -1.55
N MET A 583 2.81 12.23 -2.29
CA MET A 583 2.02 11.13 -1.79
C MET A 583 2.81 9.84 -1.88
N ASP A 584 2.99 9.17 -0.75
CA ASP A 584 3.50 7.81 -0.69
C ASP A 584 2.34 6.82 -0.85
N ASP A 585 2.60 5.57 -1.24
CA ASP A 585 1.57 4.51 -1.29
C ASP A 585 1.31 3.90 0.11
N ASP A 586 2.19 4.19 1.05
CA ASP A 586 2.16 3.77 2.45
C ASP A 586 1.93 2.26 2.61
N ALA A 587 2.86 1.50 2.02
CA ALA A 587 2.85 0.05 2.05
C ALA A 587 1.53 -0.58 1.58
N GLY A 588 0.89 0.03 0.59
CA GLY A 588 -0.37 -0.43 0.01
C GLY A 588 -1.62 0.17 0.64
N ALA A 589 -1.52 1.10 1.60
CA ALA A 589 -2.68 1.72 2.24
C ALA A 589 -3.50 2.54 1.25
N MET A 590 -2.83 3.40 0.45
CA MET A 590 -3.49 4.25 -0.54
C MET A 590 -4.02 3.45 -1.72
N SER A 591 -3.28 2.45 -2.18
CA SER A 591 -3.74 1.49 -3.18
C SER A 591 -5.01 0.76 -2.72
N ALA A 592 -5.06 0.31 -1.47
CA ALA A 592 -6.22 -0.38 -0.91
C ALA A 592 -7.44 0.54 -0.76
N TRP A 593 -7.23 1.82 -0.44
CA TRP A 593 -8.31 2.81 -0.44
C TRP A 593 -8.99 2.89 -1.81
N TYR A 594 -8.18 2.97 -2.89
CA TYR A 594 -8.72 2.95 -4.25
C TYR A 594 -9.47 1.65 -4.55
N VAL A 595 -8.90 0.50 -4.20
CA VAL A 595 -9.53 -0.81 -4.47
C VAL A 595 -10.90 -0.91 -3.78
N PHE A 596 -11.03 -0.48 -2.53
CA PHE A 596 -12.30 -0.41 -1.82
C PHE A 596 -13.29 0.52 -2.51
N THR A 597 -12.88 1.75 -2.78
CA THR A 597 -13.74 2.77 -3.41
C THR A 597 -14.21 2.32 -4.80
N ALA A 598 -13.30 1.78 -5.61
CA ALA A 598 -13.62 1.24 -6.93
C ALA A 598 -14.55 0.02 -6.87
N SER A 599 -14.53 -0.71 -5.75
CA SER A 599 -15.42 -1.84 -5.49
C SER A 599 -16.81 -1.42 -4.97
N GLY A 600 -16.96 -0.18 -4.54
CA GLY A 600 -18.24 0.38 -4.10
C GLY A 600 -18.57 0.21 -2.63
N PHE A 601 -17.58 -0.11 -1.79
CA PHE A 601 -17.72 -0.15 -0.34
C PHE A 601 -16.38 0.15 0.36
N SER A 602 -16.43 0.79 1.53
CA SER A 602 -15.23 1.17 2.28
C SER A 602 -15.44 1.04 3.78
N PRO A 603 -14.38 0.70 4.57
CA PRO A 603 -14.50 0.56 6.02
C PRO A 603 -15.03 1.84 6.66
N ALA A 604 -16.09 1.72 7.45
CA ALA A 604 -16.68 2.85 8.17
C ALA A 604 -15.87 3.23 9.42
N CYS A 605 -15.41 2.23 10.16
CA CYS A 605 -14.56 2.35 11.34
C CYS A 605 -13.83 1.02 11.53
N VAL A 606 -12.52 1.01 11.46
CA VAL A 606 -11.75 -0.22 11.74
C VAL A 606 -11.94 -0.63 13.19
N GLY A 607 -12.16 -1.91 13.43
CA GLY A 607 -12.63 -2.45 14.70
C GLY A 607 -14.14 -2.73 14.71
N TRP A 608 -14.91 -2.11 13.80
CA TRP A 608 -16.29 -2.48 13.47
C TRP A 608 -16.33 -3.04 12.04
N PRO A 609 -16.77 -4.28 11.82
CA PRO A 609 -16.78 -4.91 10.49
C PRO A 609 -17.96 -4.42 9.63
N VAL A 610 -18.02 -3.10 9.43
CA VAL A 610 -19.06 -2.36 8.70
C VAL A 610 -18.42 -1.56 7.58
N TYR A 611 -19.04 -1.57 6.40
CA TYR A 611 -18.57 -0.90 5.20
C TYR A 611 -19.68 -0.01 4.63
N TYR A 612 -19.41 1.29 4.47
CA TYR A 612 -20.29 2.22 3.79
C TYR A 612 -20.26 1.99 2.28
N LEU A 613 -21.41 2.21 1.63
CA LEU A 613 -21.58 1.99 0.19
C LEU A 613 -21.38 3.26 -0.63
N ASN A 614 -20.75 3.09 -1.79
CA ASN A 614 -20.71 4.06 -2.89
C ASN A 614 -20.96 3.34 -4.22
N VAL A 615 -21.11 4.10 -5.33
CA VAL A 615 -21.23 3.48 -6.66
C VAL A 615 -19.88 2.94 -7.11
N PRO A 616 -19.75 1.64 -7.46
CA PRO A 616 -18.51 1.08 -8.00
C PRO A 616 -18.04 1.75 -9.29
N LEU A 617 -16.73 1.70 -9.56
CA LEU A 617 -16.15 2.16 -10.82
C LEU A 617 -16.22 1.10 -11.94
N PHE A 618 -16.84 -0.05 -11.68
CA PHE A 618 -17.03 -1.17 -12.60
C PHE A 618 -18.48 -1.59 -12.66
N GLN A 619 -18.88 -2.14 -13.81
CA GLN A 619 -20.23 -2.67 -13.97
C GLN A 619 -20.46 -3.91 -13.09
N THR A 620 -19.42 -4.76 -12.97
CA THR A 620 -19.48 -5.97 -12.15
C THR A 620 -18.14 -6.19 -11.47
N LEU A 621 -18.18 -6.59 -10.19
CA LEU A 621 -17.03 -7.11 -9.46
C LEU A 621 -17.43 -8.44 -8.80
N THR A 622 -16.49 -9.39 -8.75
CA THR A 622 -16.71 -10.68 -8.12
C THR A 622 -15.55 -11.03 -7.19
N TYR A 623 -15.82 -11.09 -5.90
CA TYR A 623 -14.87 -11.53 -4.88
C TYR A 623 -14.93 -13.04 -4.75
N GLN A 624 -13.77 -13.70 -4.83
CA GLN A 624 -13.63 -15.14 -4.59
C GLN A 624 -13.46 -15.37 -3.08
N LEU A 625 -14.40 -16.05 -2.45
CA LEU A 625 -14.41 -16.29 -1.02
C LEU A 625 -14.00 -17.76 -0.70
N PRO A 626 -13.64 -18.06 0.55
CA PRO A 626 -13.35 -19.43 0.98
C PRO A 626 -14.48 -20.41 0.63
N LYS A 627 -14.10 -21.68 0.44
CA LYS A 627 -15.03 -22.79 0.13
C LYS A 627 -15.80 -22.60 -1.19
N GLY A 628 -15.22 -21.87 -2.15
CA GLY A 628 -15.81 -21.69 -3.49
C GLY A 628 -17.03 -20.76 -3.53
N LYS A 629 -17.31 -20.01 -2.45
CA LYS A 629 -18.33 -18.97 -2.48
C LYS A 629 -17.85 -17.75 -3.26
N THR A 630 -18.81 -16.96 -3.72
CA THR A 630 -18.54 -15.66 -4.34
C THR A 630 -19.43 -14.58 -3.75
N PHE A 631 -18.88 -13.36 -3.64
CA PHE A 631 -19.66 -12.17 -3.39
C PHE A 631 -19.58 -11.29 -4.63
N LYS A 632 -20.71 -11.14 -5.32
CA LYS A 632 -20.82 -10.39 -6.57
C LYS A 632 -21.42 -9.03 -6.32
N ILE A 633 -20.86 -7.99 -6.91
CA ILE A 633 -21.40 -6.62 -6.91
C ILE A 633 -21.78 -6.30 -8.34
N GLU A 634 -23.03 -5.94 -8.58
CA GLU A 634 -23.57 -5.59 -9.89
C GLU A 634 -24.14 -4.18 -9.87
N VAL A 635 -23.81 -3.38 -10.86
CA VAL A 635 -24.32 -2.03 -11.00
C VAL A 635 -25.36 -1.98 -12.15
N GLU A 636 -26.61 -1.84 -11.78
CA GLU A 636 -27.68 -1.53 -12.73
C GLU A 636 -27.63 -0.04 -13.08
N ASN A 637 -27.87 0.28 -14.34
CA ASN A 637 -27.75 1.63 -14.87
C ASN A 637 -26.33 2.20 -14.73
N TYR A 638 -25.32 1.33 -14.93
CA TYR A 638 -23.91 1.73 -14.86
C TYR A 638 -23.57 2.81 -15.89
N ASN A 639 -23.01 3.91 -15.40
CA ASN A 639 -22.42 4.98 -16.20
C ASN A 639 -21.35 5.67 -15.33
N PRO A 640 -20.16 6.00 -15.84
CA PRO A 640 -19.14 6.71 -15.08
C PRO A 640 -19.59 8.06 -14.47
N LYS A 641 -20.67 8.66 -15.02
CA LYS A 641 -21.26 9.90 -14.49
C LYS A 641 -22.28 9.67 -13.37
N HIS A 642 -22.73 8.44 -13.18
CA HIS A 642 -23.74 8.11 -12.16
C HIS A 642 -23.00 7.83 -10.84
N LYS A 643 -22.92 8.85 -10.00
CA LYS A 643 -22.16 8.83 -8.74
C LYS A 643 -23.03 8.54 -7.52
N TYR A 644 -24.34 8.42 -7.69
CA TYR A 644 -25.30 8.27 -6.59
C TYR A 644 -26.00 6.93 -6.62
N ILE A 645 -26.35 6.43 -5.45
CA ILE A 645 -27.10 5.20 -5.26
C ILE A 645 -28.60 5.54 -5.19
N LYS A 646 -29.39 4.97 -6.11
CA LYS A 646 -30.84 5.06 -6.09
C LYS A 646 -31.47 4.01 -5.17
N SER A 647 -30.98 2.78 -5.23
CA SER A 647 -31.44 1.67 -4.39
C SER A 647 -30.40 0.57 -4.35
N VAL A 648 -30.46 -0.26 -3.31
CA VAL A 648 -29.56 -1.40 -3.11
C VAL A 648 -30.39 -2.64 -2.84
N PHE A 649 -29.94 -3.79 -3.38
CA PHE A 649 -30.53 -5.09 -3.10
C PHE A 649 -29.43 -6.08 -2.70
N LEU A 650 -29.64 -6.79 -1.61
CA LEU A 650 -28.77 -7.89 -1.21
C LEU A 650 -29.52 -9.21 -1.39
N ASN A 651 -29.01 -10.09 -2.26
CA ASN A 651 -29.62 -11.37 -2.60
C ASN A 651 -31.10 -11.23 -3.03
N GLY A 652 -31.39 -10.20 -3.85
CA GLY A 652 -32.71 -9.90 -4.38
C GLY A 652 -33.67 -9.20 -3.42
N LYS A 653 -33.28 -8.98 -2.16
CA LYS A 653 -34.08 -8.25 -1.17
C LYS A 653 -33.59 -6.80 -1.06
N ALA A 654 -34.51 -5.83 -1.04
CA ALA A 654 -34.16 -4.43 -0.84
C ALA A 654 -33.41 -4.23 0.48
N LEU A 655 -32.24 -3.60 0.38
CA LEU A 655 -31.40 -3.27 1.52
C LEU A 655 -31.72 -1.85 1.98
N LYS A 656 -32.34 -1.71 3.16
CA LYS A 656 -32.73 -0.42 3.74
C LYS A 656 -31.66 0.16 4.66
N ARG A 657 -30.41 0.05 4.28
CA ARG A 657 -29.26 0.60 5.03
C ARG A 657 -28.18 1.04 4.06
N ASN A 658 -27.38 2.06 4.45
CA ASN A 658 -26.31 2.60 3.63
C ASN A 658 -24.96 1.86 3.77
N TYR A 659 -24.99 0.66 4.36
CA TYR A 659 -23.80 -0.14 4.64
C TYR A 659 -24.04 -1.63 4.43
N ILE A 660 -22.96 -2.37 4.31
CA ILE A 660 -22.90 -3.83 4.42
C ILE A 660 -21.94 -4.22 5.55
N THR A 661 -22.04 -5.46 6.01
CA THR A 661 -21.16 -6.01 7.06
C THR A 661 -20.23 -7.07 6.48
N GLN A 662 -19.18 -7.40 7.25
CA GLN A 662 -18.31 -8.54 6.90
C GLN A 662 -19.11 -9.86 6.77
N ASP A 663 -20.15 -10.04 7.58
CA ASP A 663 -21.00 -11.22 7.49
C ASP A 663 -21.80 -11.28 6.19
N ASP A 664 -22.27 -10.13 5.69
CA ASP A 664 -22.93 -10.07 4.37
C ASP A 664 -21.96 -10.52 3.26
N ILE A 665 -20.70 -10.06 3.32
CA ILE A 665 -19.66 -10.46 2.37
C ILE A 665 -19.38 -11.97 2.51
N ASN A 666 -19.13 -12.45 3.73
CA ASN A 666 -18.79 -13.85 4.01
C ASN A 666 -19.92 -14.84 3.68
N ALA A 667 -21.16 -14.39 3.75
CA ALA A 667 -22.32 -15.18 3.33
C ALA A 667 -22.27 -15.47 1.82
N GLY A 668 -21.70 -14.55 1.04
CA GLY A 668 -21.70 -14.60 -0.41
C GLY A 668 -23.02 -14.15 -1.02
N GLY A 669 -23.14 -14.30 -2.34
CA GLY A 669 -24.32 -13.89 -3.08
C GLY A 669 -24.11 -12.62 -3.89
N THR A 670 -25.17 -11.81 -4.07
CA THR A 670 -25.14 -10.65 -4.96
C THR A 670 -25.60 -9.39 -4.25
N LEU A 671 -24.76 -8.35 -4.27
CA LEU A 671 -25.11 -6.97 -3.95
C LEU A 671 -25.38 -6.24 -5.26
N LYS A 672 -26.64 -5.85 -5.49
CA LYS A 672 -27.03 -5.08 -6.66
C LYS A 672 -27.24 -3.62 -6.28
N ILE A 673 -26.52 -2.73 -6.93
CA ILE A 673 -26.61 -1.27 -6.75
C ILE A 673 -27.25 -0.68 -7.99
N VAL A 674 -28.33 0.07 -7.82
CA VAL A 674 -28.95 0.84 -8.90
C VAL A 674 -28.38 2.27 -8.85
N ALA A 675 -27.59 2.63 -9.87
CA ALA A 675 -26.92 3.92 -9.93
C ALA A 675 -27.82 5.04 -10.52
N SER A 676 -27.52 6.29 -10.16
CA SER A 676 -28.23 7.50 -10.57
C SER A 676 -27.24 8.65 -10.83
N ASP A 677 -27.59 9.54 -11.76
CA ASP A 677 -26.87 10.79 -12.05
C ASP A 677 -27.26 11.95 -11.11
N VAL A 678 -28.36 11.77 -10.37
CA VAL A 678 -28.85 12.76 -9.40
C VAL A 678 -28.84 12.18 -8.00
N PRO A 679 -28.54 12.99 -6.96
CA PRO A 679 -28.60 12.56 -5.58
C PRO A 679 -30.01 12.12 -5.18
N VAL A 680 -30.12 11.00 -4.52
CA VAL A 680 -31.38 10.46 -4.02
C VAL A 680 -31.40 10.58 -2.50
N GLN A 681 -32.35 11.35 -1.97
CA GLN A 681 -32.63 11.36 -0.54
C GLN A 681 -33.54 10.19 -0.23
N ASN A 682 -33.01 9.22 0.48
CA ASN A 682 -33.76 8.04 0.88
C ASN A 682 -34.03 8.12 2.39
N THR A 683 -35.16 8.68 2.77
CA THR A 683 -35.56 8.88 4.17
C THR A 683 -35.81 7.59 4.94
N ASP A 684 -35.97 6.48 4.24
CA ASP A 684 -36.21 5.15 4.83
C ASP A 684 -34.91 4.35 4.99
N THR A 685 -33.74 4.93 4.70
CA THR A 685 -32.45 4.25 4.82
C THR A 685 -31.90 4.42 6.23
N GLU A 686 -31.61 3.29 6.87
CA GLU A 686 -30.85 3.22 8.13
C GLU A 686 -29.40 3.61 7.89
N ASN A 687 -28.93 4.63 8.58
CA ASN A 687 -27.54 5.02 8.58
C ASN A 687 -26.79 4.33 9.73
N TRP A 688 -25.62 3.79 9.46
CA TRP A 688 -24.76 3.35 10.54
C TRP A 688 -24.01 4.56 11.12
N ILE A 689 -24.13 4.74 12.43
CA ILE A 689 -23.45 5.82 13.15
C ILE A 689 -22.74 5.19 14.34
N SER A 690 -21.42 5.30 14.37
CA SER A 690 -20.65 4.84 15.52
C SER A 690 -20.99 5.66 16.77
N SER A 691 -21.12 4.99 17.89
CA SER A 691 -21.35 5.64 19.18
C SER A 691 -20.90 4.76 20.33
N PHE A 692 -20.53 5.39 21.43
CA PHE A 692 -20.52 4.75 22.74
C PHE A 692 -21.93 4.78 23.34
N ASN A 693 -22.64 3.68 23.29
CA ASN A 693 -23.91 3.50 24.02
C ASN A 693 -23.67 3.03 25.44
#